data_19e3cffc184b3032454b0bc5f49a65ca
#
_entry.id   19e3cffc184b3032454b0bc5f49a65ca
#
_cell.length_a   1.000
_cell.length_b   1.000
_cell.length_c   1.000
_cell.angle_alpha   90.00
_cell.angle_beta   90.00
_cell.angle_gamma   90.00
#
_symmetry.space_group_name_H-M   'P 1'
#
loop_
_entity.id
_entity.type
_entity.pdbx_description
1 polymer ?
#
loop_
_entity_poly.entity_id
_entity_poly.type
_entity_poly.pdbx_seq_one_letter_code
_entity_poly.pdbx_strand_id
1 'polypeptide(L)'
;LAHQAGYQDSERFWEHLVEQQPHAGDMFQSINEAMAEIRDYLNSLNPHTEADEEQLLEQYREASMRKIIRQAQKQGFERIVVICGAWHAPALVDLKSTLKDDNQLLKGLPKTKIESAWIAWTHGRLHRQSGYGAGIQAVGWYAHLWKHYQQALEGHIDAEKISIDWLSQFANALREAGHDASSAQIIDATQLIQSLLELRERRIPDLDDLSEAIRSVLHHGYDLPEPIMNQMLLAEKLGHLPEDYTELPIQQDFLKQCKSLRLKLEAVHRGVELDLRQPFDLSKSQFFHRVNLLGLAWAELQNHSSGRGNYKENWQLSWQPESSLYLNEMSLWGYTIVDAATHVVQDKIEQSDDLATVAKYIEQILLAGLDRSLPFALQRLQSLSTLHQDPDVMLATLKPLVTALRYGSVRQFSEQELLQIIEQLSVRLMLSLPQYCQSINDDMAQQTAQQLNGLYLLLQRLDNATLTQYWQELVLTLMQQGYMNGYLHGFVTKLAKQQQLLDLDEIEHYLSQALSVGQTVDYSAGWFEGFISDQALLLLHEDNLWNLVNAWLGDLPEEQFINILPILRRSTSKFSPSESAKIAEKAASGVTAHIAQLPHQFNVERGYATLLSLKNLLHPQAVDVKAKDAKADLKEGSDVTS
;
A
#
# COMPACT_ATOMS: atom_id res chain seq x y z
N LEU A 1 -38.05 13.90 3.09
CA LEU A 1 -39.06 13.02 2.46
C LEU A 1 -38.78 11.55 2.80
N ALA A 2 -37.59 11.01 2.49
CA ALA A 2 -37.28 9.61 2.75
C ALA A 2 -37.51 9.21 4.23
N HIS A 3 -36.95 9.96 5.17
CA HIS A 3 -37.15 9.70 6.60
C HIS A 3 -38.62 9.84 7.05
N GLN A 4 -39.37 10.78 6.47
CA GLN A 4 -40.80 10.93 6.75
C GLN A 4 -41.64 9.76 6.22
N ALA A 5 -41.17 9.13 5.13
CA ALA A 5 -41.76 7.95 4.52
C ALA A 5 -41.29 6.64 5.16
N GLY A 6 -40.43 6.69 6.19
CA GLY A 6 -39.92 5.52 6.91
C GLY A 6 -38.70 4.83 6.30
N TYR A 7 -38.03 5.47 5.32
CA TYR A 7 -36.82 4.93 4.70
C TYR A 7 -35.55 5.47 5.36
N GLN A 8 -34.50 4.65 5.42
CA GLN A 8 -33.25 5.01 6.06
C GLN A 8 -32.50 6.09 5.28
N ASP A 9 -32.59 6.07 3.95
CA ASP A 9 -31.92 7.02 3.06
C ASP A 9 -32.74 7.32 1.79
N SER A 10 -32.27 8.30 1.03
CA SER A 10 -32.92 8.75 -0.21
C SER A 10 -32.83 7.75 -1.35
N GLU A 11 -31.81 6.87 -1.38
CA GLU A 11 -31.63 5.87 -2.43
C GLU A 11 -32.64 4.74 -2.28
N ARG A 12 -32.89 4.27 -1.04
CA ARG A 12 -33.93 3.28 -0.75
C ARG A 12 -35.33 3.81 -1.04
N PHE A 13 -35.57 5.09 -0.74
CA PHE A 13 -36.83 5.71 -1.08
C PHE A 13 -37.01 5.82 -2.61
N TRP A 14 -35.96 6.19 -3.33
CA TRP A 14 -35.98 6.23 -4.80
C TRP A 14 -36.19 4.83 -5.39
N GLU A 15 -35.50 3.82 -4.91
CA GLU A 15 -35.64 2.43 -5.34
C GLU A 15 -37.10 1.99 -5.25
N HIS A 16 -37.77 2.28 -4.14
CA HIS A 16 -39.19 1.94 -3.96
C HIS A 16 -40.10 2.72 -4.91
N LEU A 17 -39.87 4.02 -5.08
CA LEU A 17 -40.75 4.87 -5.89
C LEU A 17 -40.56 4.66 -7.38
N VAL A 18 -39.35 4.32 -7.82
CA VAL A 18 -38.98 4.34 -9.26
C VAL A 18 -38.60 2.94 -9.75
N GLU A 19 -37.59 2.33 -9.15
CA GLU A 19 -37.00 1.10 -9.69
C GLU A 19 -37.92 -0.13 -9.52
N GLN A 20 -38.75 -0.13 -8.49
CA GLN A 20 -39.71 -1.22 -8.24
C GLN A 20 -41.06 -1.05 -8.96
N GLN A 21 -41.24 0.03 -9.76
CA GLN A 21 -42.48 0.32 -10.47
C GLN A 21 -42.38 -0.07 -11.96
N PRO A 22 -42.81 -1.29 -12.36
CA PRO A 22 -42.58 -1.79 -13.74
C PRO A 22 -43.43 -1.12 -14.82
N HIS A 23 -44.43 -0.29 -14.46
CA HIS A 23 -45.38 0.29 -15.40
C HIS A 23 -45.53 1.82 -15.24
N ALA A 24 -44.44 2.52 -15.15
CA ALA A 24 -44.46 3.97 -14.90
C ALA A 24 -44.55 4.78 -16.21
N GLY A 25 -45.59 4.62 -17.01
CA GLY A 25 -45.83 5.45 -18.19
C GLY A 25 -45.82 6.96 -17.89
N ASP A 26 -46.30 7.33 -16.69
CA ASP A 26 -46.40 8.72 -16.22
C ASP A 26 -45.38 9.06 -15.13
N MET A 27 -44.43 8.17 -14.84
CA MET A 27 -43.47 8.33 -13.74
C MET A 27 -42.63 9.61 -13.88
N PHE A 28 -42.08 9.87 -15.04
CA PHE A 28 -41.28 11.08 -15.27
C PHE A 28 -42.11 12.37 -15.13
N GLN A 29 -43.38 12.33 -15.52
CA GLN A 29 -44.31 13.44 -15.30
C GLN A 29 -44.58 13.65 -13.82
N SER A 30 -44.85 12.58 -13.07
CA SER A 30 -45.08 12.63 -11.62
C SER A 30 -43.85 13.14 -10.87
N ILE A 31 -42.64 12.72 -11.24
CA ILE A 31 -41.38 13.24 -10.68
C ILE A 31 -41.24 14.73 -10.98
N ASN A 32 -41.52 15.15 -12.22
CA ASN A 32 -41.44 16.56 -12.62
C ASN A 32 -42.42 17.43 -11.83
N GLU A 33 -43.67 16.99 -11.65
CA GLU A 33 -44.68 17.69 -10.84
C GLU A 33 -44.26 17.77 -9.35
N ALA A 34 -43.76 16.67 -8.78
CA ALA A 34 -43.27 16.66 -7.40
C ALA A 34 -42.07 17.61 -7.20
N MET A 35 -41.14 17.64 -8.16
CA MET A 35 -40.00 18.58 -8.11
C MET A 35 -40.45 20.04 -8.25
N ALA A 36 -41.45 20.30 -9.08
CA ALA A 36 -42.01 21.66 -9.18
C ALA A 36 -42.60 22.15 -7.84
N GLU A 37 -43.42 21.33 -7.19
CA GLU A 37 -44.00 21.65 -5.89
C GLU A 37 -42.92 21.83 -4.81
N ILE A 38 -41.90 20.99 -4.77
CA ILE A 38 -40.78 21.13 -3.82
C ILE A 38 -40.04 22.44 -4.05
N ARG A 39 -39.76 22.79 -5.31
CA ARG A 39 -39.10 24.06 -5.66
C ARG A 39 -39.92 25.27 -5.23
N ASP A 40 -41.21 25.25 -5.51
CA ASP A 40 -42.14 26.35 -5.11
C ASP A 40 -42.23 26.48 -3.58
N TYR A 41 -42.27 25.36 -2.88
CA TYR A 41 -42.24 25.34 -1.42
C TYR A 41 -40.95 25.94 -0.86
N LEU A 42 -39.77 25.51 -1.36
CA LEU A 42 -38.47 26.03 -0.90
C LEU A 42 -38.32 27.52 -1.23
N ASN A 43 -38.77 27.96 -2.38
CA ASN A 43 -38.80 29.37 -2.75
C ASN A 43 -39.71 30.21 -1.83
N SER A 44 -40.80 29.62 -1.34
CA SER A 44 -41.70 30.29 -0.38
C SER A 44 -41.10 30.43 1.02
N LEU A 45 -40.20 29.52 1.41
CA LEU A 45 -39.52 29.55 2.72
C LEU A 45 -38.39 30.59 2.76
N ASN A 46 -37.73 30.84 1.63
CA ASN A 46 -36.67 31.82 1.50
C ASN A 46 -37.05 32.92 0.49
N PRO A 47 -37.94 33.84 0.84
CA PRO A 47 -38.24 34.99 0.00
C PRO A 47 -36.99 35.87 -0.06
N HIS A 48 -36.42 35.98 -1.25
CA HIS A 48 -35.14 36.59 -1.59
C HIS A 48 -34.93 37.97 -0.99
N THR A 49 -33.87 38.14 -0.19
CA THR A 49 -33.32 39.45 0.11
C THR A 49 -32.01 39.77 -0.62
N GLU A 50 -31.24 38.79 -1.01
CA GLU A 50 -30.08 38.90 -1.95
C GLU A 50 -29.88 37.52 -2.58
N ALA A 51 -29.65 37.48 -3.91
CA ALA A 51 -29.40 36.21 -4.61
C ALA A 51 -28.14 35.53 -4.05
N ASP A 52 -28.30 34.43 -3.34
CA ASP A 52 -27.21 33.57 -2.95
C ASP A 52 -26.44 33.13 -4.21
N GLU A 53 -25.10 33.11 -4.13
CA GLU A 53 -24.22 32.72 -5.27
C GLU A 53 -24.64 31.36 -5.85
N GLU A 54 -25.10 30.45 -5.00
CA GLU A 54 -25.56 29.12 -5.40
C GLU A 54 -26.85 29.19 -6.23
N GLN A 55 -27.82 30.02 -5.85
CA GLN A 55 -29.05 30.23 -6.62
C GLN A 55 -28.78 30.90 -7.95
N LEU A 56 -27.85 31.86 -8.00
CA LEU A 56 -27.45 32.51 -9.24
C LEU A 56 -26.78 31.51 -10.19
N LEU A 57 -25.94 30.62 -9.67
CA LEU A 57 -25.31 29.56 -10.45
C LEU A 57 -26.35 28.59 -11.04
N GLU A 58 -27.39 28.22 -10.25
CA GLU A 58 -28.51 27.40 -10.73
C GLU A 58 -29.27 28.10 -11.89
N GLN A 59 -29.54 29.38 -11.76
CA GLN A 59 -30.18 30.15 -12.82
C GLN A 59 -29.33 30.17 -14.11
N TYR A 60 -28.01 30.34 -14.00
CA TYR A 60 -27.10 30.27 -15.17
C TYR A 60 -27.10 28.88 -15.83
N ARG A 61 -27.10 27.82 -15.03
CA ARG A 61 -27.18 26.42 -15.50
C ARG A 61 -28.46 26.20 -16.29
N GLU A 62 -29.61 26.54 -15.70
CA GLU A 62 -30.91 26.33 -16.33
C GLU A 62 -31.11 27.18 -17.57
N ALA A 63 -30.69 28.46 -17.56
CA ALA A 63 -30.71 29.32 -18.74
C ALA A 63 -29.83 28.76 -19.86
N SER A 64 -28.67 28.22 -19.53
CA SER A 64 -27.76 27.55 -20.47
C SER A 64 -28.39 26.30 -21.10
N MET A 65 -29.01 25.44 -20.25
CA MET A 65 -29.73 24.23 -20.69
C MET A 65 -30.86 24.60 -21.67
N ARG A 66 -31.72 25.54 -21.31
CA ARG A 66 -32.82 26.02 -22.18
C ARG A 66 -32.30 26.60 -23.51
N LYS A 67 -31.18 27.31 -23.49
CA LYS A 67 -30.53 27.81 -24.68
C LYS A 67 -30.08 26.68 -25.61
N ILE A 68 -29.48 25.65 -25.09
CA ILE A 68 -29.03 24.47 -25.86
C ILE A 68 -30.23 23.73 -26.46
N ILE A 69 -31.30 23.51 -25.68
CA ILE A 69 -32.52 22.86 -26.16
C ILE A 69 -33.14 23.66 -27.30
N ARG A 70 -33.25 25.01 -27.17
CA ARG A 70 -33.75 25.91 -28.23
C ARG A 70 -32.86 25.87 -29.49
N GLN A 71 -31.56 25.71 -29.31
CA GLN A 71 -30.62 25.57 -30.42
C GLN A 71 -30.84 24.26 -31.19
N ALA A 72 -31.03 23.13 -30.46
CA ALA A 72 -31.34 21.84 -31.06
C ALA A 72 -32.67 21.90 -31.85
N GLN A 73 -33.71 22.55 -31.30
CA GLN A 73 -34.97 22.77 -32.02
C GLN A 73 -34.77 23.58 -33.31
N LYS A 74 -33.92 24.62 -33.29
CA LYS A 74 -33.60 25.43 -34.50
C LYS A 74 -32.81 24.67 -35.55
N GLN A 75 -32.04 23.64 -35.11
CA GLN A 75 -31.30 22.76 -36.03
C GLN A 75 -32.19 21.73 -36.73
N GLY A 76 -33.50 21.69 -36.39
CA GLY A 76 -34.46 20.86 -37.07
C GLY A 76 -34.57 19.43 -36.52
N PHE A 77 -34.05 19.13 -35.32
CA PHE A 77 -34.27 17.85 -34.70
C PHE A 77 -35.75 17.66 -34.34
N GLU A 78 -36.36 16.63 -34.85
CA GLU A 78 -37.79 16.30 -34.62
C GLU A 78 -38.03 15.65 -33.24
N ARG A 79 -37.03 14.91 -32.76
CA ARG A 79 -37.10 14.17 -31.47
C ARG A 79 -35.89 14.57 -30.60
N ILE A 80 -36.17 15.26 -29.48
CA ILE A 80 -35.15 15.74 -28.57
C ILE A 80 -35.42 15.09 -27.21
N VAL A 81 -34.43 14.39 -26.67
CA VAL A 81 -34.45 13.85 -25.32
C VAL A 81 -33.44 14.61 -24.46
N VAL A 82 -33.90 15.14 -23.33
CA VAL A 82 -33.07 15.89 -22.39
C VAL A 82 -32.84 15.01 -21.13
N ILE A 83 -31.59 14.66 -20.88
CA ILE A 83 -31.19 13.94 -19.67
C ILE A 83 -30.59 14.96 -18.71
N CYS A 84 -31.24 15.18 -17.58
CA CYS A 84 -30.82 16.14 -16.54
C CYS A 84 -31.18 15.64 -15.15
N GLY A 85 -30.63 16.28 -14.11
CA GLY A 85 -31.10 16.05 -12.74
C GLY A 85 -32.56 16.44 -12.60
N ALA A 86 -33.35 15.63 -11.87
CA ALA A 86 -34.80 15.82 -11.69
C ALA A 86 -35.14 17.23 -11.17
N TRP A 87 -34.27 17.82 -10.37
CA TRP A 87 -34.39 19.18 -9.86
C TRP A 87 -34.55 20.26 -10.95
N HIS A 88 -33.84 20.09 -12.08
CA HIS A 88 -33.86 21.04 -13.19
C HIS A 88 -35.05 20.85 -14.15
N ALA A 89 -35.66 19.66 -14.16
CA ALA A 89 -36.67 19.31 -15.13
C ALA A 89 -37.85 20.32 -15.20
N PRO A 90 -38.44 20.78 -14.08
CA PRO A 90 -39.53 21.77 -14.12
C PRO A 90 -39.13 23.09 -14.80
N ALA A 91 -37.88 23.54 -14.59
CA ALA A 91 -37.36 24.79 -15.16
C ALA A 91 -37.11 24.71 -16.68
N LEU A 92 -37.10 23.50 -17.25
CA LEU A 92 -36.83 23.28 -18.68
C LEU A 92 -38.11 23.14 -19.53
N VAL A 93 -39.30 23.11 -18.89
CA VAL A 93 -40.58 22.94 -19.59
C VAL A 93 -40.93 24.16 -20.43
N ASP A 94 -40.78 25.37 -19.88
CA ASP A 94 -41.12 26.60 -20.59
C ASP A 94 -39.89 27.24 -21.30
N LEU A 95 -39.77 26.95 -22.57
CA LEU A 95 -38.67 27.42 -23.39
C LEU A 95 -38.97 28.78 -24.07
N LYS A 96 -40.25 29.20 -24.11
CA LYS A 96 -40.66 30.40 -24.88
C LYS A 96 -40.69 31.66 -24.02
N SER A 97 -41.33 31.62 -22.87
CA SER A 97 -41.48 32.79 -22.00
C SER A 97 -40.14 33.24 -21.42
N THR A 98 -39.25 32.30 -21.12
CA THR A 98 -37.94 32.54 -20.50
C THR A 98 -36.85 33.03 -21.48
N LEU A 99 -37.11 33.10 -22.79
CA LEU A 99 -36.10 33.41 -23.81
C LEU A 99 -35.40 34.77 -23.62
N LYS A 100 -36.15 35.78 -23.24
CA LYS A 100 -35.62 37.13 -23.08
C LYS A 100 -34.75 37.24 -21.84
N ASP A 101 -35.22 36.66 -20.76
CA ASP A 101 -34.53 36.67 -19.46
C ASP A 101 -33.26 35.83 -19.50
N ASP A 102 -33.29 34.66 -20.14
CA ASP A 102 -32.12 33.82 -20.34
C ASP A 102 -31.04 34.55 -21.17
N ASN A 103 -31.43 35.23 -22.22
CA ASN A 103 -30.48 35.99 -23.06
C ASN A 103 -29.86 37.16 -22.29
N GLN A 104 -30.62 37.81 -21.42
CA GLN A 104 -30.13 38.88 -20.56
C GLN A 104 -29.18 38.34 -19.48
N LEU A 105 -29.55 37.25 -18.82
CA LEU A 105 -28.79 36.61 -17.78
C LEU A 105 -27.43 36.07 -18.30
N LEU A 106 -27.42 35.45 -19.47
CA LEU A 106 -26.20 34.91 -20.09
C LEU A 106 -25.35 35.94 -20.84
N LYS A 107 -25.77 37.20 -20.87
CA LYS A 107 -25.05 38.26 -21.59
C LYS A 107 -23.83 38.70 -20.79
N GLY A 108 -22.66 38.69 -21.43
CA GLY A 108 -21.43 39.20 -20.83
C GLY A 108 -20.66 38.17 -19.97
N LEU A 109 -21.17 36.97 -19.85
CA LEU A 109 -20.41 35.92 -19.18
C LEU A 109 -19.08 35.63 -19.88
N PRO A 110 -17.99 35.44 -19.15
CA PRO A 110 -16.70 35.09 -19.70
C PRO A 110 -16.76 33.76 -20.46
N LYS A 111 -16.12 33.69 -21.62
CA LYS A 111 -16.02 32.46 -22.40
C LYS A 111 -14.67 31.80 -22.10
N THR A 112 -14.70 30.61 -21.56
CA THR A 112 -13.52 29.80 -21.38
C THR A 112 -13.40 28.81 -22.55
N LYS A 113 -12.19 28.69 -23.11
CA LYS A 113 -11.91 27.64 -24.10
C LYS A 113 -11.94 26.30 -23.38
N ILE A 114 -12.82 25.42 -23.80
CA ILE A 114 -12.97 24.08 -23.24
C ILE A 114 -12.60 23.09 -24.35
N GLU A 115 -11.75 22.13 -24.00
CA GLU A 115 -11.50 20.94 -24.80
C GLU A 115 -12.15 19.74 -24.08
N SER A 116 -12.80 18.88 -24.85
CA SER A 116 -13.49 17.72 -24.31
C SER A 116 -13.00 16.45 -24.98
N ALA A 117 -12.86 15.40 -24.21
CA ALA A 117 -12.49 14.07 -24.69
C ALA A 117 -13.47 13.03 -24.16
N TRP A 118 -13.67 11.97 -24.93
CA TRP A 118 -14.40 10.81 -24.47
C TRP A 118 -13.52 9.95 -23.57
N ILE A 119 -14.10 9.45 -22.48
CA ILE A 119 -13.46 8.48 -21.60
C ILE A 119 -14.41 7.32 -21.32
N ALA A 120 -13.85 6.12 -21.17
CA ALA A 120 -14.61 4.97 -20.74
C ALA A 120 -14.86 5.06 -19.23
N TRP A 121 -16.10 5.34 -18.83
CA TRP A 121 -16.50 5.48 -17.43
C TRP A 121 -16.54 4.13 -16.71
N THR A 122 -16.39 4.07 -15.38
CA THR A 122 -16.49 2.83 -14.60
C THR A 122 -17.63 2.89 -13.60
N HIS A 123 -18.08 1.72 -13.12
CA HIS A 123 -19.04 1.63 -12.03
C HIS A 123 -18.52 2.30 -10.75
N GLY A 124 -17.22 2.16 -10.44
CA GLY A 124 -16.61 2.81 -9.30
C GLY A 124 -16.73 4.33 -9.32
N ARG A 125 -16.74 4.93 -10.51
CA ARG A 125 -16.95 6.38 -10.68
C ARG A 125 -18.40 6.80 -10.53
N LEU A 126 -19.35 5.88 -10.69
CA LEU A 126 -20.77 6.12 -10.41
C LEU A 126 -21.09 5.95 -8.92
N HIS A 127 -20.19 5.37 -8.14
CA HIS A 127 -20.40 5.16 -6.72
C HIS A 127 -20.30 6.49 -5.93
N ARG A 128 -21.18 6.67 -4.92
CA ARG A 128 -21.24 7.89 -4.10
C ARG A 128 -19.91 8.27 -3.46
N GLN A 129 -19.11 7.31 -3.03
CA GLN A 129 -17.79 7.53 -2.42
C GLN A 129 -16.72 8.03 -3.40
N SER A 130 -16.97 7.99 -4.71
CA SER A 130 -16.04 8.52 -5.71
C SER A 130 -15.95 10.06 -5.74
N GLY A 131 -16.81 10.75 -5.00
CA GLY A 131 -16.95 12.20 -5.05
C GLY A 131 -17.90 12.71 -6.16
N TYR A 132 -18.51 11.81 -6.93
CA TYR A 132 -19.55 12.18 -7.90
C TYR A 132 -20.85 12.51 -7.15
N GLY A 133 -21.31 13.77 -7.23
CA GLY A 133 -22.43 14.28 -6.43
C GLY A 133 -23.78 13.56 -6.68
N ALA A 134 -23.98 12.98 -7.87
CA ALA A 134 -25.13 12.17 -8.24
C ALA A 134 -24.86 10.66 -8.11
N GLY A 135 -23.80 10.25 -7.39
CA GLY A 135 -23.44 8.85 -7.23
C GLY A 135 -24.44 8.05 -6.41
N ILE A 136 -24.50 6.74 -6.66
CA ILE A 136 -25.36 5.77 -6.00
C ILE A 136 -24.51 4.74 -5.25
N GLN A 137 -25.09 4.03 -4.28
CA GLN A 137 -24.35 3.05 -3.48
C GLN A 137 -24.23 1.68 -4.16
N ALA A 138 -25.26 1.27 -4.88
CA ALA A 138 -25.43 -0.08 -5.37
C ALA A 138 -25.47 -0.16 -6.91
N VAL A 139 -24.43 0.36 -7.57
CA VAL A 139 -24.32 0.39 -9.04
C VAL A 139 -24.49 -1.00 -9.66
N GLY A 140 -23.88 -2.02 -9.04
CA GLY A 140 -23.96 -3.41 -9.51
C GLY A 140 -25.37 -3.98 -9.40
N TRP A 141 -26.11 -3.61 -8.36
CA TRP A 141 -27.51 -4.01 -8.20
C TRP A 141 -28.41 -3.44 -9.31
N TYR A 142 -28.32 -2.13 -9.54
CA TYR A 142 -29.12 -1.50 -10.61
C TYR A 142 -28.71 -1.99 -12.01
N ALA A 143 -27.44 -2.31 -12.23
CA ALA A 143 -27.00 -2.95 -13.47
C ALA A 143 -27.58 -4.37 -13.61
N HIS A 144 -27.72 -5.12 -12.50
CA HIS A 144 -28.35 -6.42 -12.48
C HIS A 144 -29.85 -6.33 -12.81
N LEU A 145 -30.58 -5.43 -12.16
CA LEU A 145 -31.98 -5.16 -12.47
C LEU A 145 -32.20 -4.78 -13.94
N TRP A 146 -31.37 -3.84 -14.43
CA TRP A 146 -31.44 -3.40 -15.82
C TRP A 146 -31.26 -4.53 -16.82
N LYS A 147 -30.35 -5.46 -16.57
CA LYS A 147 -30.16 -6.66 -17.40
C LYS A 147 -31.42 -7.51 -17.47
N HIS A 148 -32.11 -7.71 -16.34
CA HIS A 148 -33.37 -8.46 -16.29
C HIS A 148 -34.52 -7.69 -16.97
N TYR A 149 -34.61 -6.39 -16.80
CA TYR A 149 -35.59 -5.54 -17.51
C TYR A 149 -35.44 -5.62 -19.03
N GLN A 150 -34.19 -5.58 -19.54
CA GLN A 150 -33.92 -5.72 -20.97
C GLN A 150 -34.32 -7.10 -21.53
N GLN A 151 -34.27 -8.14 -20.70
CA GLN A 151 -34.64 -9.49 -21.10
C GLN A 151 -36.12 -9.80 -20.93
N ALA A 152 -36.84 -8.95 -20.21
CA ALA A 152 -38.27 -9.15 -19.96
C ALA A 152 -39.06 -8.93 -21.25
N LEU A 153 -39.71 -9.98 -21.74
CA LEU A 153 -40.64 -9.89 -22.84
C LEU A 153 -41.99 -9.33 -22.34
N GLU A 154 -42.55 -8.37 -23.06
CA GLU A 154 -43.85 -7.76 -22.76
C GLU A 154 -44.01 -7.15 -21.35
N GLY A 155 -42.92 -6.74 -20.72
CA GLY A 155 -42.95 -6.07 -19.41
C GLY A 155 -43.21 -7.00 -18.21
N HIS A 156 -43.16 -8.31 -18.41
CA HIS A 156 -43.26 -9.26 -17.30
C HIS A 156 -41.88 -9.52 -16.71
N ILE A 157 -41.68 -9.08 -15.47
CA ILE A 157 -40.43 -9.22 -14.73
C ILE A 157 -40.52 -10.44 -13.82
N ASP A 158 -39.50 -11.30 -13.90
CA ASP A 158 -39.41 -12.52 -13.10
C ASP A 158 -38.58 -12.25 -11.84
N ALA A 159 -39.25 -11.97 -10.73
CA ALA A 159 -38.60 -11.65 -9.43
C ALA A 159 -37.81 -12.85 -8.88
N GLU A 160 -38.28 -14.08 -9.14
CA GLU A 160 -37.59 -15.31 -8.70
C GLU A 160 -36.25 -15.44 -9.43
N LYS A 161 -36.21 -15.19 -10.72
CA LYS A 161 -34.99 -15.23 -11.53
C LYS A 161 -34.02 -14.15 -11.15
N ILE A 162 -34.47 -12.92 -10.87
CA ILE A 162 -33.64 -11.84 -10.34
C ILE A 162 -32.95 -12.29 -9.06
N SER A 163 -33.71 -12.88 -8.13
CA SER A 163 -33.19 -13.35 -6.84
C SER A 163 -32.18 -14.50 -7.01
N ILE A 164 -32.51 -15.51 -7.82
CA ILE A 164 -31.64 -16.68 -8.06
C ILE A 164 -30.32 -16.24 -8.68
N ASP A 165 -30.35 -15.39 -9.70
CA ASP A 165 -29.15 -14.95 -10.41
C ASP A 165 -28.24 -14.11 -9.50
N TRP A 166 -28.80 -13.24 -8.65
CA TRP A 166 -28.05 -12.47 -7.68
C TRP A 166 -27.45 -13.34 -6.58
N LEU A 167 -28.24 -14.19 -5.95
CA LEU A 167 -27.80 -15.11 -4.90
C LEU A 167 -26.75 -16.10 -5.41
N SER A 168 -26.86 -16.55 -6.65
CA SER A 168 -25.87 -17.44 -7.28
C SER A 168 -24.53 -16.73 -7.48
N GLN A 169 -24.54 -15.47 -7.90
CA GLN A 169 -23.32 -14.65 -8.02
C GLN A 169 -22.68 -14.44 -6.64
N PHE A 170 -23.49 -14.14 -5.62
CA PHE A 170 -23.00 -13.95 -4.26
C PHE A 170 -22.41 -15.24 -3.68
N ALA A 171 -23.08 -16.38 -3.86
CA ALA A 171 -22.58 -17.68 -3.42
C ALA A 171 -21.26 -18.07 -4.13
N ASN A 172 -21.11 -17.71 -5.41
CA ASN A 172 -19.84 -17.91 -6.11
C ASN A 172 -18.72 -17.04 -5.52
N ALA A 173 -19.00 -15.76 -5.24
CA ALA A 173 -18.04 -14.87 -4.60
C ALA A 173 -17.63 -15.35 -3.19
N LEU A 174 -18.58 -15.90 -2.41
CA LEU A 174 -18.30 -16.55 -1.13
C LEU A 174 -17.34 -17.73 -1.29
N ARG A 175 -17.59 -18.64 -2.25
CA ARG A 175 -16.74 -19.81 -2.51
C ARG A 175 -15.33 -19.40 -2.94
N GLU A 176 -15.21 -18.39 -3.80
CA GLU A 176 -13.91 -17.83 -4.22
C GLU A 176 -13.12 -17.24 -3.05
N ALA A 177 -13.81 -16.68 -2.07
CA ALA A 177 -13.23 -16.18 -0.83
C ALA A 177 -12.96 -17.28 0.23
N GLY A 178 -13.28 -18.56 -0.07
CA GLY A 178 -13.04 -19.69 0.82
C GLY A 178 -14.17 -19.95 1.84
N HIS A 179 -15.34 -19.33 1.66
CA HIS A 179 -16.53 -19.60 2.47
C HIS A 179 -17.41 -20.66 1.83
N ASP A 180 -18.07 -21.48 2.64
CA ASP A 180 -19.01 -22.48 2.17
C ASP A 180 -20.34 -21.82 1.75
N ALA A 181 -20.82 -22.17 0.56
CA ALA A 181 -22.14 -21.79 0.08
C ALA A 181 -22.70 -22.91 -0.81
N SER A 182 -23.78 -23.52 -0.39
CA SER A 182 -24.42 -24.65 -1.09
C SER A 182 -25.57 -24.20 -2.01
N SER A 183 -25.91 -25.03 -2.99
CA SER A 183 -27.09 -24.78 -3.83
C SER A 183 -28.42 -24.89 -3.05
N ALA A 184 -28.46 -25.70 -1.98
CA ALA A 184 -29.61 -25.76 -1.09
C ALA A 184 -29.86 -24.42 -0.38
N GLN A 185 -28.82 -23.79 0.10
CA GLN A 185 -28.93 -22.46 0.72
C GLN A 185 -29.43 -21.38 -0.26
N ILE A 186 -29.05 -21.46 -1.55
CA ILE A 186 -29.60 -20.57 -2.58
C ILE A 186 -31.10 -20.75 -2.73
N ILE A 187 -31.58 -22.01 -2.74
CA ILE A 187 -33.00 -22.32 -2.81
C ILE A 187 -33.73 -21.78 -1.59
N ASP A 188 -33.22 -22.04 -0.38
CA ASP A 188 -33.84 -21.59 0.87
C ASP A 188 -33.87 -20.06 0.95
N ALA A 189 -32.77 -19.39 0.54
CA ALA A 189 -32.72 -17.93 0.47
C ALA A 189 -33.70 -17.34 -0.53
N THR A 190 -33.88 -17.99 -1.69
CA THR A 190 -34.87 -17.58 -2.70
C THR A 190 -36.30 -17.71 -2.15
N GLN A 191 -36.60 -18.79 -1.45
CA GLN A 191 -37.92 -19.00 -0.82
C GLN A 191 -38.18 -17.96 0.27
N LEU A 192 -37.14 -17.60 1.06
CA LEU A 192 -37.24 -16.54 2.06
C LEU A 192 -37.56 -15.19 1.41
N ILE A 193 -36.86 -14.84 0.30
CA ILE A 193 -37.15 -13.62 -0.44
C ILE A 193 -38.57 -13.60 -0.96
N GLN A 194 -39.06 -14.68 -1.54
CA GLN A 194 -40.45 -14.74 -2.00
C GLN A 194 -41.44 -14.52 -0.86
N SER A 195 -41.22 -15.13 0.30
CA SER A 195 -42.05 -14.90 1.49
C SER A 195 -42.00 -13.44 1.99
N LEU A 196 -40.83 -12.82 1.93
CA LEU A 196 -40.66 -11.37 2.28
C LEU A 196 -41.40 -10.48 1.29
N LEU A 197 -41.36 -10.80 -0.02
CA LEU A 197 -42.08 -10.05 -1.05
C LEU A 197 -43.60 -10.11 -0.84
N GLU A 198 -44.13 -11.29 -0.54
CA GLU A 198 -45.55 -11.48 -0.23
C GLU A 198 -45.96 -10.69 1.03
N LEU A 199 -45.14 -10.77 2.09
CA LEU A 199 -45.39 -10.07 3.36
C LEU A 199 -45.36 -8.55 3.21
N ARG A 200 -44.45 -8.06 2.37
CA ARG A 200 -44.23 -6.61 2.14
C ARG A 200 -45.05 -6.07 0.96
N GLU A 201 -45.87 -6.91 0.32
CA GLU A 201 -46.69 -6.57 -0.86
C GLU A 201 -45.83 -5.98 -2.02
N ARG A 202 -44.63 -6.52 -2.20
CA ARG A 202 -43.68 -6.08 -3.24
C ARG A 202 -43.66 -7.07 -4.42
N ARG A 203 -43.40 -6.53 -5.61
CA ARG A 203 -43.31 -7.33 -6.84
C ARG A 203 -41.88 -7.77 -7.17
N ILE A 204 -40.89 -7.02 -6.73
CA ILE A 204 -39.48 -7.22 -7.03
C ILE A 204 -38.70 -7.03 -5.70
N PRO A 205 -37.66 -7.85 -5.45
CA PRO A 205 -36.86 -7.70 -4.25
C PRO A 205 -36.05 -6.41 -4.28
N ASP A 206 -35.87 -5.81 -3.10
CA ASP A 206 -34.88 -4.77 -2.91
C ASP A 206 -33.58 -5.34 -2.30
N LEU A 207 -32.57 -4.49 -2.17
CA LEU A 207 -31.30 -4.90 -1.57
C LEU A 207 -31.44 -5.33 -0.11
N ASP A 208 -32.41 -4.79 0.63
CA ASP A 208 -32.62 -5.15 2.03
C ASP A 208 -33.20 -6.56 2.13
N ASP A 209 -34.17 -6.92 1.26
CA ASP A 209 -34.71 -8.28 1.16
C ASP A 209 -33.60 -9.31 0.85
N LEU A 210 -32.73 -8.98 -0.11
CA LEU A 210 -31.60 -9.82 -0.50
C LEU A 210 -30.55 -9.93 0.62
N SER A 211 -30.19 -8.82 1.24
CA SER A 211 -29.21 -8.79 2.33
C SER A 211 -29.70 -9.57 3.54
N GLU A 212 -30.99 -9.48 3.87
CA GLU A 212 -31.61 -10.24 4.95
C GLU A 212 -31.61 -11.73 4.68
N ALA A 213 -31.95 -12.15 3.46
CA ALA A 213 -31.91 -13.54 3.05
C ALA A 213 -30.48 -14.11 3.03
N ILE A 214 -29.52 -13.36 2.50
CA ILE A 214 -28.09 -13.74 2.49
C ILE A 214 -27.57 -13.91 3.92
N ARG A 215 -27.83 -12.92 4.79
CA ARG A 215 -27.40 -13.00 6.20
C ARG A 215 -28.00 -14.20 6.91
N SER A 216 -29.30 -14.41 6.76
CA SER A 216 -30.03 -15.45 7.49
C SER A 216 -29.67 -16.86 7.02
N VAL A 217 -29.52 -17.07 5.71
CA VAL A 217 -29.40 -18.41 5.13
C VAL A 217 -27.97 -18.75 4.72
N LEU A 218 -27.28 -17.85 3.98
CA LEU A 218 -25.94 -18.13 3.48
C LEU A 218 -24.87 -17.89 4.53
N HIS A 219 -25.07 -16.94 5.45
CA HIS A 219 -24.07 -16.57 6.46
C HIS A 219 -24.51 -16.87 7.90
N HIS A 220 -25.54 -17.72 8.08
CA HIS A 220 -25.98 -18.25 9.38
C HIS A 220 -26.25 -17.19 10.46
N GLY A 221 -26.72 -16.00 10.07
CA GLY A 221 -27.03 -14.89 10.98
C GLY A 221 -25.83 -13.99 11.35
N TYR A 222 -24.63 -14.29 10.86
CA TYR A 222 -23.46 -13.42 11.05
C TYR A 222 -23.45 -12.26 10.07
N ASP A 223 -22.69 -11.22 10.41
CA ASP A 223 -22.48 -10.09 9.49
C ASP A 223 -21.75 -10.54 8.23
N LEU A 224 -22.21 -9.99 7.10
CA LEU A 224 -21.66 -10.32 5.79
C LEU A 224 -20.21 -9.81 5.66
N PRO A 225 -19.31 -10.56 5.00
CA PRO A 225 -17.97 -10.07 4.73
C PRO A 225 -18.03 -8.80 3.87
N GLU A 226 -17.66 -7.67 4.47
CA GLU A 226 -17.74 -6.35 3.84
C GLU A 226 -17.05 -6.29 2.46
N PRO A 227 -15.87 -6.90 2.23
CA PRO A 227 -15.24 -6.91 0.91
C PRO A 227 -16.09 -7.57 -0.18
N ILE A 228 -16.80 -8.68 0.16
CA ILE A 228 -17.64 -9.41 -0.80
C ILE A 228 -18.89 -8.60 -1.12
N MET A 229 -19.52 -8.00 -0.10
CA MET A 229 -20.67 -7.12 -0.31
C MET A 229 -20.31 -5.93 -1.19
N ASN A 230 -19.19 -5.25 -0.89
CA ASN A 230 -18.73 -4.11 -1.68
C ASN A 230 -18.41 -4.52 -3.13
N GLN A 231 -17.80 -5.69 -3.35
CA GLN A 231 -17.55 -6.21 -4.69
C GLN A 231 -18.85 -6.43 -5.47
N MET A 232 -19.87 -6.98 -4.85
CA MET A 232 -21.17 -7.23 -5.47
C MET A 232 -21.96 -5.94 -5.73
N LEU A 233 -22.00 -5.03 -4.74
CA LEU A 233 -22.71 -3.76 -4.85
C LEU A 233 -22.11 -2.85 -5.91
N LEU A 234 -20.79 -2.89 -6.08
CA LEU A 234 -20.09 -2.14 -7.11
C LEU A 234 -20.14 -2.84 -8.47
N ALA A 235 -19.91 -4.17 -8.50
CA ALA A 235 -19.80 -5.00 -9.71
C ALA A 235 -18.97 -4.31 -10.80
N GLU A 236 -17.72 -3.97 -10.45
CA GLU A 236 -16.86 -3.07 -11.22
C GLU A 236 -16.78 -3.43 -12.71
N LYS A 237 -17.09 -2.48 -13.56
CA LYS A 237 -17.13 -2.65 -15.01
C LYS A 237 -16.65 -1.37 -15.71
N LEU A 238 -15.83 -1.55 -16.74
CA LEU A 238 -15.43 -0.49 -17.64
C LEU A 238 -16.47 -0.33 -18.75
N GLY A 239 -16.89 0.91 -19.02
CA GLY A 239 -17.75 1.25 -20.15
C GLY A 239 -17.03 1.15 -21.50
N HIS A 240 -17.78 1.34 -22.57
CA HIS A 240 -17.26 1.30 -23.94
C HIS A 240 -17.41 2.68 -24.58
N LEU A 241 -16.41 3.06 -25.39
CA LEU A 241 -16.48 4.25 -26.24
C LEU A 241 -17.19 3.93 -27.55
N PRO A 242 -17.78 4.93 -28.24
CA PRO A 242 -18.34 4.73 -29.58
C PRO A 242 -17.29 4.20 -30.56
N GLU A 243 -17.71 3.34 -31.50
CA GLU A 243 -16.81 2.73 -32.50
C GLU A 243 -16.18 3.73 -33.47
N ASP A 244 -16.86 4.86 -33.69
CA ASP A 244 -16.42 5.97 -34.57
C ASP A 244 -15.49 6.98 -33.86
N TYR A 245 -15.13 6.73 -32.60
CA TYR A 245 -14.20 7.57 -31.86
C TYR A 245 -12.77 7.40 -32.41
N THR A 246 -12.20 8.53 -32.87
CA THR A 246 -10.80 8.54 -33.33
C THR A 246 -9.86 8.75 -32.16
N GLU A 247 -9.14 7.71 -31.81
CA GLU A 247 -8.10 7.75 -30.78
C GLU A 247 -6.88 8.52 -31.24
N LEU A 248 -6.21 9.20 -30.31
CA LEU A 248 -4.92 9.83 -30.59
C LEU A 248 -3.83 8.77 -30.86
N PRO A 249 -2.79 9.10 -31.62
CA PRO A 249 -1.73 8.13 -31.95
C PRO A 249 -1.12 7.42 -30.74
N ILE A 250 -0.92 8.13 -29.64
CA ILE A 250 -0.40 7.55 -28.40
C ILE A 250 -1.38 6.55 -27.76
N GLN A 251 -2.69 6.80 -27.83
CA GLN A 251 -3.72 5.85 -27.35
C GLN A 251 -3.73 4.60 -28.21
N GLN A 252 -3.67 4.78 -29.55
CA GLN A 252 -3.59 3.65 -30.47
C GLN A 252 -2.36 2.79 -30.22
N ASP A 253 -1.18 3.41 -29.97
CA ASP A 253 0.03 2.68 -29.62
C ASP A 253 -0.12 1.93 -28.28
N PHE A 254 -0.69 2.59 -27.26
CA PHE A 254 -0.97 1.97 -25.96
C PHE A 254 -1.86 0.73 -26.13
N LEU A 255 -2.99 0.85 -26.81
CA LEU A 255 -3.92 -0.26 -27.03
C LEU A 255 -3.30 -1.39 -27.86
N LYS A 256 -2.50 -1.04 -28.87
CA LYS A 256 -1.75 -2.00 -29.68
C LYS A 256 -0.75 -2.78 -28.81
N GLN A 257 -0.03 -2.10 -27.92
CA GLN A 257 0.89 -2.75 -26.97
C GLN A 257 0.14 -3.63 -25.96
N CYS A 258 -0.97 -3.16 -25.40
CA CYS A 258 -1.82 -3.97 -24.53
C CYS A 258 -2.28 -5.26 -25.23
N LYS A 259 -2.74 -5.17 -26.47
CA LYS A 259 -3.16 -6.33 -27.27
C LYS A 259 -2.01 -7.28 -27.54
N SER A 260 -0.84 -6.77 -27.93
CA SER A 260 0.37 -7.60 -28.20
C SER A 260 0.86 -8.33 -26.95
N LEU A 261 0.78 -7.67 -25.80
CA LEU A 261 1.19 -8.20 -24.49
C LEU A 261 0.07 -8.99 -23.77
N ARG A 262 -1.08 -9.17 -24.41
CA ARG A 262 -2.27 -9.87 -23.87
C ARG A 262 -2.74 -9.29 -22.54
N LEU A 263 -2.67 -7.98 -22.41
CA LEU A 263 -3.13 -7.23 -21.25
C LEU A 263 -4.56 -6.75 -21.51
N LYS A 264 -5.43 -6.90 -20.52
CA LYS A 264 -6.80 -6.42 -20.56
C LYS A 264 -6.92 -5.18 -19.70
N LEU A 265 -7.68 -4.20 -20.20
CA LEU A 265 -8.06 -3.01 -19.45
C LEU A 265 -9.32 -3.36 -18.66
N GLU A 266 -9.16 -3.63 -17.39
CA GLU A 266 -10.24 -3.99 -16.46
C GLU A 266 -10.16 -3.06 -15.26
N ALA A 267 -11.31 -2.57 -14.79
CA ALA A 267 -11.37 -1.72 -13.60
C ALA A 267 -11.16 -2.53 -12.31
N VAL A 268 -11.41 -3.85 -12.36
CA VAL A 268 -11.14 -4.77 -11.24
C VAL A 268 -9.64 -4.96 -11.07
N HIS A 269 -9.19 -4.98 -9.82
CA HIS A 269 -7.81 -5.27 -9.48
C HIS A 269 -7.39 -6.67 -9.96
N ARG A 270 -6.35 -6.72 -10.75
CA ARG A 270 -5.82 -7.96 -11.30
C ARG A 270 -4.34 -8.11 -10.99
N GLY A 271 -3.97 -9.18 -10.29
CA GLY A 271 -2.58 -9.56 -10.05
C GLY A 271 -1.92 -10.16 -11.29
N VAL A 272 -0.69 -9.76 -11.57
CA VAL A 272 0.15 -10.31 -12.65
C VAL A 272 1.54 -10.61 -12.09
N GLU A 273 1.93 -11.88 -12.11
CA GLU A 273 3.28 -12.32 -11.74
C GLU A 273 4.12 -12.45 -13.02
N LEU A 274 5.30 -11.83 -13.04
CA LEU A 274 6.23 -11.82 -14.16
C LEU A 274 7.55 -12.48 -13.77
N ASP A 275 8.09 -13.34 -14.64
CA ASP A 275 9.46 -13.84 -14.57
C ASP A 275 10.31 -13.14 -15.63
N LEU A 276 11.15 -12.20 -15.22
CA LEU A 276 11.93 -11.34 -16.13
C LEU A 276 12.94 -12.10 -16.99
N ARG A 277 13.22 -13.37 -16.71
CA ARG A 277 14.05 -14.25 -17.57
C ARG A 277 13.31 -14.65 -18.85
N GLN A 278 11.98 -14.51 -18.86
CA GLN A 278 11.16 -14.76 -20.03
C GLN A 278 11.00 -13.46 -20.84
N PRO A 279 11.39 -13.44 -22.14
CA PRO A 279 11.36 -12.22 -22.95
C PRO A 279 9.96 -11.57 -23.02
N PHE A 280 8.91 -12.38 -22.99
CA PHE A 280 7.53 -11.88 -23.02
C PHE A 280 7.14 -11.14 -21.72
N ASP A 281 7.53 -11.69 -20.56
CA ASP A 281 7.27 -11.07 -19.27
C ASP A 281 8.17 -9.85 -19.04
N LEU A 282 9.41 -9.89 -19.53
CA LEU A 282 10.28 -8.72 -19.56
C LEU A 282 9.67 -7.57 -20.36
N SER A 283 9.06 -7.87 -21.52
CA SER A 283 8.39 -6.86 -22.33
C SER A 283 7.18 -6.23 -21.61
N LYS A 284 6.42 -7.03 -20.83
CA LYS A 284 5.34 -6.50 -19.98
C LYS A 284 5.88 -5.59 -18.87
N SER A 285 6.92 -6.03 -18.16
CA SER A 285 7.57 -5.24 -17.13
C SER A 285 8.05 -3.89 -17.68
N GLN A 286 8.78 -3.88 -18.81
CA GLN A 286 9.20 -2.64 -19.46
C GLN A 286 8.03 -1.74 -19.82
N PHE A 287 6.93 -2.30 -20.33
CA PHE A 287 5.73 -1.55 -20.66
C PHE A 287 5.10 -0.92 -19.42
N PHE A 288 4.96 -1.67 -18.31
CA PHE A 288 4.44 -1.13 -17.05
C PHE A 288 5.31 0.00 -16.50
N HIS A 289 6.63 -0.14 -16.54
CA HIS A 289 7.53 0.93 -16.13
C HIS A 289 7.42 2.17 -17.01
N ARG A 290 7.23 2.03 -18.34
CA ARG A 290 7.00 3.17 -19.26
C ARG A 290 5.73 3.91 -18.94
N VAL A 291 4.62 3.21 -18.74
CA VAL A 291 3.33 3.86 -18.42
C VAL A 291 3.38 4.54 -17.05
N ASN A 292 4.12 3.98 -16.08
CA ASN A 292 4.32 4.62 -14.78
C ASN A 292 5.18 5.90 -14.87
N LEU A 293 6.19 5.93 -15.75
CA LEU A 293 6.96 7.14 -16.03
C LEU A 293 6.09 8.27 -16.59
N LEU A 294 5.07 7.91 -17.38
CA LEU A 294 4.06 8.84 -17.90
C LEU A 294 3.02 9.26 -16.86
N GLY A 295 3.05 8.68 -15.65
CA GLY A 295 2.11 9.02 -14.57
C GLY A 295 0.77 8.28 -14.64
N LEU A 296 0.65 7.24 -15.48
CA LEU A 296 -0.54 6.41 -15.51
C LEU A 296 -0.61 5.52 -14.26
N ALA A 297 -1.60 5.73 -13.41
CA ALA A 297 -1.85 4.91 -12.22
C ALA A 297 -2.61 3.62 -12.58
N TRP A 298 -2.12 2.86 -13.55
CA TRP A 298 -2.73 1.60 -14.01
C TRP A 298 -2.03 0.35 -13.49
N ALA A 299 -0.70 0.39 -13.42
CA ALA A 299 0.12 -0.74 -13.02
C ALA A 299 0.92 -0.39 -11.76
N GLU A 300 0.65 -1.07 -10.65
CA GLU A 300 1.35 -0.85 -9.38
C GLU A 300 2.21 -2.07 -9.04
N LEU A 301 3.49 -1.82 -8.78
CA LEU A 301 4.42 -2.87 -8.36
C LEU A 301 4.25 -3.13 -6.85
N GLN A 302 3.76 -4.32 -6.47
CA GLN A 302 3.45 -4.68 -5.10
C GLN A 302 4.69 -5.10 -4.29
N ASN A 303 5.60 -5.88 -4.87
CA ASN A 303 6.81 -6.32 -4.19
C ASN A 303 7.93 -6.60 -5.19
N HIS A 304 9.12 -6.06 -4.90
CA HIS A 304 10.37 -6.62 -5.38
C HIS A 304 10.76 -7.77 -4.45
N SER A 305 10.80 -9.00 -4.96
CA SER A 305 11.37 -10.09 -4.20
C SER A 305 12.87 -9.84 -3.99
N SER A 306 13.26 -9.60 -2.73
CA SER A 306 14.59 -9.11 -2.36
C SER A 306 15.71 -10.18 -2.34
N GLY A 307 15.45 -11.42 -2.76
CA GLY A 307 16.43 -12.52 -2.76
C GLY A 307 17.41 -12.48 -3.94
N ARG A 308 18.68 -12.88 -3.72
CA ARG A 308 19.68 -13.05 -4.79
C ARG A 308 19.17 -14.10 -5.79
N GLY A 309 19.04 -13.75 -7.08
CA GLY A 309 18.58 -14.67 -8.15
C GLY A 309 17.05 -14.78 -8.32
N ASN A 310 16.26 -13.97 -7.63
CA ASN A 310 14.84 -13.92 -7.88
C ASN A 310 14.50 -12.76 -8.83
N TYR A 311 14.15 -13.09 -10.06
CA TYR A 311 13.80 -12.15 -11.14
C TYR A 311 12.29 -12.08 -11.34
N LYS A 312 11.51 -12.21 -10.25
CA LYS A 312 10.04 -12.13 -10.28
C LYS A 312 9.56 -10.76 -9.84
N GLU A 313 8.57 -10.24 -10.55
CA GLU A 313 7.84 -9.02 -10.23
C GLU A 313 6.35 -9.35 -10.07
N ASN A 314 5.72 -8.80 -9.03
CA ASN A 314 4.28 -8.90 -8.80
C ASN A 314 3.65 -7.54 -9.02
N TRP A 315 2.80 -7.45 -10.02
CA TRP A 315 2.09 -6.25 -10.41
C TRP A 315 0.61 -6.36 -10.12
N GLN A 316 0.00 -5.25 -9.73
CA GLN A 316 -1.44 -5.10 -9.61
C GLN A 316 -1.91 -4.11 -10.68
N LEU A 317 -2.84 -4.54 -11.52
CA LEU A 317 -3.41 -3.72 -12.59
C LEU A 317 -4.82 -3.32 -12.22
N SER A 318 -5.17 -2.04 -12.41
CA SER A 318 -6.52 -1.51 -12.24
C SER A 318 -6.69 -0.29 -13.14
N TRP A 319 -7.49 -0.42 -14.20
CA TRP A 319 -7.72 0.67 -15.14
C TRP A 319 -8.65 1.73 -14.55
N GLN A 320 -8.23 2.98 -14.63
CA GLN A 320 -9.01 4.13 -14.23
C GLN A 320 -9.43 4.93 -15.47
N PRO A 321 -10.65 5.48 -15.54
CA PRO A 321 -11.11 6.28 -16.69
C PRO A 321 -10.18 7.44 -17.02
N GLU A 322 -9.64 8.07 -15.99
CA GLU A 322 -8.72 9.19 -16.08
C GLU A 322 -7.41 8.85 -16.79
N SER A 323 -7.03 7.57 -16.82
CA SER A 323 -5.83 7.10 -17.54
C SER A 323 -5.88 7.47 -19.03
N SER A 324 -7.08 7.51 -19.63
CA SER A 324 -7.25 7.96 -21.01
C SER A 324 -6.96 9.45 -21.17
N LEU A 325 -7.31 10.28 -20.18
CA LEU A 325 -7.01 11.73 -20.19
C LEU A 325 -5.50 11.96 -20.05
N TYR A 326 -4.83 11.24 -19.15
CA TYR A 326 -3.37 11.31 -19.01
C TYR A 326 -2.66 10.93 -20.30
N LEU A 327 -3.12 9.88 -20.99
CA LEU A 327 -2.56 9.52 -22.30
C LEU A 327 -2.72 10.65 -23.33
N ASN A 328 -3.86 11.37 -23.31
CA ASN A 328 -4.06 12.50 -24.20
C ASN A 328 -3.09 13.64 -23.91
N GLU A 329 -2.87 13.97 -22.65
CA GLU A 329 -1.89 14.98 -22.23
C GLU A 329 -0.47 14.56 -22.62
N MET A 330 -0.13 13.29 -22.48
CA MET A 330 1.18 12.75 -22.86
C MET A 330 1.45 12.78 -24.37
N SER A 331 0.44 12.99 -25.21
CA SER A 331 0.61 13.16 -26.66
C SER A 331 1.48 14.38 -27.04
N LEU A 332 1.62 15.35 -26.11
CA LEU A 332 2.54 16.48 -26.26
C LEU A 332 4.01 16.05 -26.26
N TRP A 333 4.31 14.93 -25.63
CA TRP A 333 5.67 14.40 -25.49
C TRP A 333 6.05 13.38 -26.57
N GLY A 334 5.07 12.80 -27.25
CA GLY A 334 5.34 11.81 -28.30
C GLY A 334 4.10 11.10 -28.81
N TYR A 335 4.25 10.45 -29.94
CA TYR A 335 3.17 9.70 -30.59
C TYR A 335 3.11 8.23 -30.17
N THR A 336 4.16 7.73 -29.52
CA THR A 336 4.23 6.39 -28.97
C THR A 336 4.54 6.43 -27.47
N ILE A 337 4.20 5.38 -26.75
CA ILE A 337 4.51 5.25 -25.29
C ILE A 337 6.01 5.34 -25.06
N VAL A 338 6.83 4.77 -25.93
CA VAL A 338 8.30 4.79 -25.82
C VAL A 338 8.84 6.21 -26.03
N ASP A 339 8.40 6.91 -27.07
CA ASP A 339 8.87 8.27 -27.35
C ASP A 339 8.44 9.24 -26.26
N ALA A 340 7.16 9.18 -25.86
CA ALA A 340 6.64 10.03 -24.78
C ALA A 340 7.39 9.80 -23.46
N ALA A 341 7.59 8.54 -23.05
CA ALA A 341 8.34 8.21 -21.82
C ALA A 341 9.81 8.66 -21.91
N THR A 342 10.42 8.58 -23.09
CA THR A 342 11.79 9.05 -23.35
C THR A 342 11.90 10.56 -23.12
N HIS A 343 11.02 11.35 -23.74
CA HIS A 343 11.06 12.80 -23.62
C HIS A 343 10.67 13.29 -22.22
N VAL A 344 9.64 12.68 -21.59
CA VAL A 344 9.25 13.02 -20.22
C VAL A 344 10.39 12.77 -19.23
N VAL A 345 11.09 11.63 -19.33
CA VAL A 345 12.19 11.35 -18.40
C VAL A 345 13.40 12.24 -18.65
N GLN A 346 13.68 12.59 -19.91
CA GLN A 346 14.76 13.55 -20.24
C GLN A 346 14.46 14.95 -19.70
N ASP A 347 13.24 15.46 -19.87
CA ASP A 347 12.81 16.74 -19.32
C ASP A 347 12.91 16.77 -17.79
N LYS A 348 12.43 15.73 -17.09
CA LYS A 348 12.53 15.63 -15.64
C LYS A 348 13.98 15.56 -15.14
N ILE A 349 14.87 14.92 -15.87
CA ILE A 349 16.30 14.87 -15.55
C ILE A 349 16.96 16.23 -15.76
N GLU A 350 16.60 16.94 -16.85
CA GLU A 350 17.15 18.26 -17.15
C GLU A 350 16.74 19.30 -16.11
N GLN A 351 15.50 19.25 -15.63
CA GLN A 351 14.97 20.14 -14.61
C GLN A 351 15.42 19.79 -13.19
N SER A 352 16.01 18.60 -12.96
CA SER A 352 16.44 18.18 -11.63
C SER A 352 17.88 18.59 -11.34
N ASP A 353 18.07 19.28 -10.19
CA ASP A 353 19.37 19.57 -9.59
C ASP A 353 19.72 18.59 -8.45
N ASP A 354 18.83 17.64 -8.13
CA ASP A 354 19.03 16.65 -7.08
C ASP A 354 19.62 15.35 -7.65
N LEU A 355 20.83 15.02 -7.15
CA LEU A 355 21.59 13.84 -7.57
C LEU A 355 20.84 12.52 -7.35
N ALA A 356 20.16 12.38 -6.20
CA ALA A 356 19.42 11.16 -5.86
C ALA A 356 18.20 10.98 -6.75
N THR A 357 17.54 12.07 -7.12
CA THR A 357 16.41 12.06 -8.07
C THR A 357 16.87 11.64 -9.46
N VAL A 358 17.98 12.17 -9.97
CA VAL A 358 18.55 11.75 -11.26
C VAL A 358 18.90 10.25 -11.24
N ALA A 359 19.48 9.75 -10.15
CA ALA A 359 19.78 8.33 -9.99
C ALA A 359 18.53 7.43 -10.03
N LYS A 360 17.43 7.88 -9.42
CA LYS A 360 16.13 7.18 -9.53
C LYS A 360 15.60 7.15 -10.97
N TYR A 361 15.77 8.24 -11.73
CA TYR A 361 15.39 8.23 -13.14
C TYR A 361 16.27 7.31 -13.97
N ILE A 362 17.56 7.16 -13.66
CA ILE A 362 18.43 6.16 -14.31
C ILE A 362 17.91 4.74 -14.04
N GLU A 363 17.56 4.42 -12.81
CA GLU A 363 16.92 3.14 -12.48
C GLU A 363 15.63 2.93 -13.30
N GLN A 364 14.76 3.93 -13.36
CA GLN A 364 13.51 3.86 -14.12
C GLN A 364 13.75 3.72 -15.63
N ILE A 365 14.73 4.42 -16.19
CA ILE A 365 15.17 4.28 -17.60
C ILE A 365 15.53 2.83 -17.91
N LEU A 366 16.35 2.22 -17.05
CA LEU A 366 16.79 0.84 -17.22
C LEU A 366 15.66 -0.16 -17.04
N LEU A 367 14.78 0.05 -16.06
CA LEU A 367 13.59 -0.76 -15.85
C LEU A 367 12.60 -0.64 -17.01
N ALA A 368 12.45 0.53 -17.60
CA ALA A 368 11.59 0.79 -18.74
C ALA A 368 12.19 0.39 -20.10
N GLY A 369 13.48 0.06 -20.15
CA GLY A 369 14.20 -0.23 -21.41
C GLY A 369 14.22 0.98 -22.35
N LEU A 370 14.56 2.17 -21.82
CA LEU A 370 14.70 3.43 -22.56
C LEU A 370 16.17 3.75 -22.83
N ASP A 371 16.88 2.83 -23.45
CA ASP A 371 18.34 2.86 -23.62
C ASP A 371 18.86 4.16 -24.27
N ARG A 372 18.04 4.79 -25.11
CA ARG A 372 18.40 6.08 -25.77
C ARG A 372 18.56 7.24 -24.79
N SER A 373 17.89 7.20 -23.64
CA SER A 373 17.99 8.24 -22.59
C SER A 373 19.14 8.02 -21.61
N LEU A 374 19.73 6.82 -21.57
CA LEU A 374 20.73 6.46 -20.60
C LEU A 374 22.01 7.32 -20.69
N PRO A 375 22.63 7.55 -21.86
CA PRO A 375 23.84 8.40 -21.94
C PRO A 375 23.61 9.83 -21.45
N PHE A 376 22.45 10.42 -21.76
CA PHE A 376 22.06 11.75 -21.30
C PHE A 376 21.92 11.78 -19.77
N ALA A 377 21.26 10.77 -19.19
CA ALA A 377 21.06 10.67 -17.75
C ALA A 377 22.39 10.47 -17.00
N LEU A 378 23.30 9.63 -17.51
CA LEU A 378 24.62 9.40 -16.94
C LEU A 378 25.49 10.67 -17.00
N GLN A 379 25.45 11.42 -18.10
CA GLN A 379 26.15 12.71 -18.21
C GLN A 379 25.64 13.71 -17.20
N ARG A 380 24.32 13.84 -17.00
CA ARG A 380 23.73 14.72 -15.99
C ARG A 380 24.12 14.29 -14.57
N LEU A 381 24.05 12.99 -14.27
CA LEU A 381 24.49 12.45 -12.99
C LEU A 381 25.97 12.78 -12.71
N GLN A 382 26.84 12.58 -13.69
CA GLN A 382 28.27 12.89 -13.56
C GLN A 382 28.51 14.38 -13.30
N SER A 383 27.83 15.27 -14.03
CA SER A 383 27.95 16.72 -13.82
C SER A 383 27.51 17.15 -12.42
N LEU A 384 26.37 16.64 -11.91
CA LEU A 384 25.89 16.93 -10.56
C LEU A 384 26.77 16.30 -9.48
N SER A 385 27.30 15.11 -9.71
CA SER A 385 28.16 14.40 -8.75
C SER A 385 29.43 15.18 -8.40
N THR A 386 29.92 16.05 -9.27
CA THR A 386 31.09 16.89 -9.00
C THR A 386 30.80 18.01 -8.00
N LEU A 387 29.53 18.41 -7.86
CA LEU A 387 29.12 19.55 -7.03
C LEU A 387 28.69 19.10 -5.62
N HIS A 388 28.24 17.85 -5.45
CA HIS A 388 27.75 17.35 -4.17
C HIS A 388 28.81 16.59 -3.39
N GLN A 389 28.97 16.96 -2.11
CA GLN A 389 29.89 16.32 -1.15
C GLN A 389 29.17 15.74 0.07
N ASP A 390 27.83 15.88 0.13
CA ASP A 390 27.03 15.39 1.24
C ASP A 390 26.93 13.85 1.20
N PRO A 391 27.38 13.14 2.25
CA PRO A 391 27.33 11.68 2.33
C PRO A 391 25.91 11.11 2.22
N ASP A 392 24.91 11.80 2.76
CA ASP A 392 23.51 11.34 2.73
C ASP A 392 22.97 11.34 1.30
N VAL A 393 23.27 12.38 0.54
CA VAL A 393 22.88 12.49 -0.88
C VAL A 393 23.59 11.42 -1.73
N MET A 394 24.90 11.21 -1.48
CA MET A 394 25.67 10.19 -2.20
C MET A 394 25.13 8.78 -1.93
N LEU A 395 24.81 8.45 -0.68
CA LEU A 395 24.26 7.16 -0.31
C LEU A 395 22.87 6.93 -0.91
N ALA A 396 21.99 7.94 -0.86
CA ALA A 396 20.68 7.92 -1.49
C ALA A 396 20.78 7.71 -3.02
N THR A 397 21.86 8.23 -3.63
CA THR A 397 22.16 8.07 -5.06
C THR A 397 22.63 6.65 -5.42
N LEU A 398 23.47 6.05 -4.58
CA LEU A 398 24.04 4.72 -4.85
C LEU A 398 22.97 3.62 -4.86
N LYS A 399 21.97 3.68 -3.98
CA LYS A 399 20.95 2.65 -3.82
C LYS A 399 20.19 2.32 -5.11
N PRO A 400 19.59 3.29 -5.84
CA PRO A 400 18.91 3.02 -7.11
C PRO A 400 19.89 2.54 -8.21
N LEU A 401 21.11 3.07 -8.27
CA LEU A 401 22.10 2.66 -9.27
C LEU A 401 22.54 1.20 -9.08
N VAL A 402 22.80 0.76 -7.85
CA VAL A 402 23.15 -0.65 -7.55
C VAL A 402 21.95 -1.57 -7.79
N THR A 403 20.73 -1.10 -7.52
CA THR A 403 19.51 -1.84 -7.83
C THR A 403 19.36 -2.01 -9.35
N ALA A 404 19.60 -0.96 -10.11
CA ALA A 404 19.56 -0.98 -11.58
C ALA A 404 20.58 -1.96 -12.17
N LEU A 405 21.81 -1.98 -11.65
CA LEU A 405 22.88 -2.88 -12.08
C LEU A 405 22.48 -4.37 -11.92
N ARG A 406 21.72 -4.69 -10.88
CA ARG A 406 21.23 -6.07 -10.63
C ARG A 406 20.40 -6.63 -11.78
N TYR A 407 19.69 -5.78 -12.51
CA TYR A 407 18.87 -6.17 -13.65
C TYR A 407 19.63 -6.13 -15.00
N GLY A 408 20.90 -5.70 -15.00
CA GLY A 408 21.70 -5.52 -16.20
C GLY A 408 21.80 -6.75 -17.09
N SER A 409 22.10 -7.91 -16.51
CA SER A 409 22.22 -9.18 -17.23
C SER A 409 20.92 -9.65 -17.91
N VAL A 410 19.76 -9.31 -17.34
CA VAL A 410 18.45 -9.67 -17.88
C VAL A 410 17.96 -8.64 -18.89
N ARG A 411 18.30 -7.36 -18.69
CA ARG A 411 17.82 -6.22 -19.49
C ARG A 411 18.76 -5.78 -20.62
N GLN A 412 19.93 -6.42 -20.75
CA GLN A 412 20.89 -6.28 -21.89
C GLN A 412 21.43 -4.88 -22.13
N PHE A 413 21.76 -4.12 -21.07
CA PHE A 413 22.44 -2.82 -21.23
C PHE A 413 23.94 -2.90 -20.89
N SER A 414 24.70 -1.86 -21.30
CA SER A 414 26.13 -1.76 -20.97
C SER A 414 26.33 -1.43 -19.50
N GLU A 415 26.77 -2.41 -18.71
CA GLU A 415 27.01 -2.27 -17.27
C GLU A 415 28.26 -1.45 -16.94
N GLN A 416 29.22 -1.34 -17.87
CA GLN A 416 30.55 -0.76 -17.59
C GLN A 416 30.51 0.71 -17.18
N GLU A 417 29.75 1.54 -17.91
CA GLU A 417 29.64 2.98 -17.59
C GLU A 417 28.95 3.21 -16.25
N LEU A 418 27.91 2.44 -15.95
CA LEU A 418 27.21 2.52 -14.68
C LEU A 418 28.09 2.05 -13.52
N LEU A 419 28.85 0.98 -13.69
CA LEU A 419 29.83 0.50 -12.70
C LEU A 419 30.89 1.54 -12.39
N GLN A 420 31.46 2.21 -13.40
CA GLN A 420 32.46 3.27 -13.17
C GLN A 420 31.91 4.42 -12.32
N ILE A 421 30.67 4.83 -12.57
CA ILE A 421 30.04 5.91 -11.78
C ILE A 421 29.77 5.45 -10.34
N ILE A 422 29.28 4.21 -10.16
CA ILE A 422 29.06 3.62 -8.83
C ILE A 422 30.39 3.55 -8.05
N GLU A 423 31.46 3.11 -8.70
CA GLU A 423 32.80 3.05 -8.09
C GLU A 423 33.29 4.43 -7.67
N GLN A 424 33.20 5.43 -8.55
CA GLN A 424 33.63 6.80 -8.25
C GLN A 424 32.83 7.41 -7.09
N LEU A 425 31.50 7.26 -7.10
CA LEU A 425 30.64 7.76 -6.02
C LEU A 425 30.90 7.03 -4.70
N SER A 426 31.10 5.71 -4.73
CA SER A 426 31.41 4.91 -3.55
C SER A 426 32.73 5.32 -2.90
N VAL A 427 33.79 5.51 -3.70
CA VAL A 427 35.10 5.96 -3.19
C VAL A 427 34.99 7.36 -2.59
N ARG A 428 34.32 8.30 -3.26
CA ARG A 428 34.14 9.67 -2.75
C ARG A 428 33.34 9.70 -1.45
N LEU A 429 32.27 8.90 -1.38
CA LEU A 429 31.47 8.74 -0.16
C LEU A 429 32.35 8.23 0.98
N MET A 430 33.11 7.15 0.76
CA MET A 430 33.99 6.57 1.78
C MET A 430 35.07 7.54 2.27
N LEU A 431 35.61 8.38 1.39
CA LEU A 431 36.58 9.43 1.76
C LEU A 431 35.95 10.56 2.58
N SER A 432 34.66 10.87 2.40
CA SER A 432 33.98 11.94 3.14
C SER A 432 33.46 11.51 4.52
N LEU A 433 33.16 10.22 4.71
CA LEU A 433 32.57 9.66 5.93
C LEU A 433 33.38 9.90 7.20
N PRO A 434 34.73 9.82 7.23
CA PRO A 434 35.48 10.06 8.46
C PRO A 434 35.23 11.44 9.06
N GLN A 435 35.22 12.49 8.25
CA GLN A 435 34.93 13.85 8.70
C GLN A 435 33.48 14.02 9.12
N TYR A 436 32.56 13.44 8.35
CA TYR A 436 31.14 13.50 8.66
C TYR A 436 30.81 12.83 10.00
N CYS A 437 31.36 11.63 10.28
CA CYS A 437 31.13 10.89 11.52
C CYS A 437 31.67 11.58 12.79
N GLN A 438 32.60 12.51 12.67
CA GLN A 438 33.11 13.27 13.82
C GLN A 438 32.13 14.31 14.37
N SER A 439 31.24 14.83 13.54
CA SER A 439 30.32 15.93 13.85
C SER A 439 28.89 15.50 14.17
N ILE A 440 28.64 14.19 14.28
CA ILE A 440 27.30 13.63 14.47
C ILE A 440 26.88 13.69 15.93
N ASN A 441 25.65 14.17 16.19
CA ASN A 441 24.99 14.12 17.48
C ASN A 441 24.28 12.77 17.72
N ASP A 442 23.77 12.57 18.94
CA ASP A 442 23.12 11.31 19.35
C ASP A 442 21.89 10.95 18.50
N ASP A 443 21.10 11.95 18.10
CA ASP A 443 19.88 11.73 17.30
C ASP A 443 20.20 11.19 15.90
N MET A 444 21.30 11.64 15.31
CA MET A 444 21.75 11.22 13.98
C MET A 444 22.59 9.92 14.00
N ALA A 445 23.14 9.54 15.15
CA ALA A 445 24.07 8.41 15.24
C ALA A 445 23.43 7.09 14.80
N GLN A 446 22.17 6.83 15.17
CA GLN A 446 21.45 5.63 14.78
C GLN A 446 21.14 5.62 13.28
N GLN A 447 20.76 6.75 12.72
CA GLN A 447 20.52 6.90 11.28
C GLN A 447 21.79 6.65 10.49
N THR A 448 22.91 7.25 10.89
CA THR A 448 24.22 7.06 10.24
C THR A 448 24.71 5.62 10.34
N ALA A 449 24.51 4.95 11.48
CA ALA A 449 24.81 3.52 11.61
C ALA A 449 24.00 2.65 10.62
N GLN A 450 22.71 2.95 10.44
CA GLN A 450 21.88 2.27 9.43
C GLN A 450 22.38 2.53 8.01
N GLN A 451 22.82 3.74 7.73
CA GLN A 451 23.39 4.12 6.43
C GLN A 451 24.70 3.39 6.15
N LEU A 452 25.61 3.31 7.14
CA LEU A 452 26.85 2.53 7.03
C LEU A 452 26.56 1.04 6.76
N ASN A 453 25.59 0.48 7.48
CA ASN A 453 25.16 -0.90 7.22
C ASN A 453 24.56 -1.05 5.81
N GLY A 454 23.75 -0.10 5.37
CA GLY A 454 23.20 -0.03 4.02
C GLY A 454 24.29 0.01 2.95
N LEU A 455 25.31 0.85 3.14
CA LEU A 455 26.47 0.94 2.25
C LEU A 455 27.24 -0.39 2.20
N TYR A 456 27.53 -0.99 3.34
CA TYR A 456 28.18 -2.30 3.42
C TYR A 456 27.44 -3.38 2.62
N LEU A 457 26.11 -3.46 2.79
CA LEU A 457 25.27 -4.42 2.05
C LEU A 457 25.24 -4.13 0.54
N LEU A 458 25.32 -2.86 0.14
CA LEU A 458 25.42 -2.47 -1.27
C LEU A 458 26.77 -2.89 -1.86
N LEU A 459 27.87 -2.63 -1.17
CA LEU A 459 29.22 -3.01 -1.60
C LEU A 459 29.38 -4.53 -1.71
N GLN A 460 28.80 -5.30 -0.78
CA GLN A 460 28.80 -6.76 -0.88
C GLN A 460 28.06 -7.28 -2.13
N ARG A 461 27.03 -6.55 -2.58
CA ARG A 461 26.29 -6.92 -3.80
C ARG A 461 27.07 -6.68 -5.09
N LEU A 462 27.97 -5.70 -5.07
CA LEU A 462 28.82 -5.34 -6.21
C LEU A 462 29.95 -6.36 -6.46
N ASP A 463 30.36 -7.11 -5.42
CA ASP A 463 31.44 -8.11 -5.46
C ASP A 463 32.76 -7.55 -6.07
N ASN A 464 33.09 -6.31 -5.70
CA ASN A 464 34.25 -5.59 -6.21
C ASN A 464 35.35 -5.54 -5.13
N ALA A 465 36.47 -6.20 -5.40
CA ALA A 465 37.58 -6.30 -4.44
C ALA A 465 38.18 -4.94 -4.05
N THR A 466 38.28 -4.01 -4.98
CA THR A 466 38.82 -2.67 -4.73
C THR A 466 37.92 -1.88 -3.77
N LEU A 467 36.62 -1.88 -4.01
CA LEU A 467 35.65 -1.22 -3.12
C LEU A 467 35.59 -1.88 -1.75
N THR A 468 35.72 -3.20 -1.68
CA THR A 468 35.82 -3.92 -0.42
C THR A 468 37.06 -3.52 0.38
N GLN A 469 38.20 -3.34 -0.26
CA GLN A 469 39.41 -2.85 0.39
C GLN A 469 39.22 -1.42 0.93
N TYR A 470 38.72 -0.49 0.13
CA TYR A 470 38.43 0.89 0.61
C TYR A 470 37.45 0.91 1.78
N TRP A 471 36.46 0.04 1.76
CA TRP A 471 35.51 -0.11 2.87
C TRP A 471 36.20 -0.59 4.15
N GLN A 472 37.07 -1.59 4.06
CA GLN A 472 37.86 -2.09 5.20
C GLN A 472 38.77 -1.00 5.79
N GLU A 473 39.45 -0.26 4.91
CA GLU A 473 40.28 0.90 5.33
C GLU A 473 39.45 1.98 6.01
N LEU A 474 38.25 2.26 5.50
CA LEU A 474 37.31 3.20 6.13
C LEU A 474 36.90 2.72 7.54
N VAL A 475 36.48 1.48 7.70
CA VAL A 475 36.06 0.93 9.00
C VAL A 475 37.19 1.03 10.01
N LEU A 476 38.42 0.66 9.65
CA LEU A 476 39.60 0.79 10.52
C LEU A 476 39.93 2.26 10.84
N THR A 477 39.79 3.17 9.89
CA THR A 477 39.97 4.60 10.09
C THR A 477 38.96 5.16 11.07
N LEU A 478 37.69 4.80 10.95
CA LEU A 478 36.62 5.23 11.85
C LEU A 478 36.85 4.73 13.28
N MET A 479 37.34 3.51 13.45
CA MET A 479 37.66 2.97 14.78
C MET A 479 38.77 3.70 15.49
N GLN A 480 39.74 4.25 14.75
CA GLN A 480 40.89 5.01 15.32
C GLN A 480 40.52 6.45 15.68
N GLN A 481 39.32 6.92 15.34
CA GLN A 481 38.87 8.28 15.65
C GLN A 481 38.53 8.47 17.12
N GLY A 482 39.28 9.33 17.79
CA GLY A 482 39.10 9.62 19.23
C GLY A 482 37.84 10.43 19.58
N TYR A 483 37.20 11.07 18.61
CA TYR A 483 36.05 11.99 18.78
C TYR A 483 34.89 11.57 17.91
N MET A 484 34.32 10.42 18.22
CA MET A 484 33.12 9.94 17.55
C MET A 484 32.03 9.66 18.58
N ASN A 485 30.77 9.82 18.15
CA ASN A 485 29.61 9.45 18.99
C ASN A 485 29.72 8.01 19.48
N GLY A 486 29.44 7.75 20.77
CA GLY A 486 29.60 6.43 21.39
C GLY A 486 28.83 5.34 20.65
N TYR A 487 27.55 5.56 20.32
CA TYR A 487 26.73 4.59 19.59
C TYR A 487 27.34 4.22 18.23
N LEU A 488 27.75 5.23 17.47
CA LEU A 488 28.33 5.01 16.15
C LEU A 488 29.68 4.28 16.25
N HIS A 489 30.52 4.59 17.24
CA HIS A 489 31.79 3.91 17.45
C HIS A 489 31.61 2.44 17.82
N GLY A 490 30.68 2.13 18.72
CA GLY A 490 30.32 0.74 19.05
C GLY A 490 29.79 -0.03 17.84
N PHE A 491 28.97 0.62 17.03
CA PHE A 491 28.43 0.02 15.81
C PHE A 491 29.52 -0.26 14.75
N VAL A 492 30.49 0.64 14.57
CA VAL A 492 31.62 0.44 13.66
C VAL A 492 32.52 -0.71 14.15
N THR A 493 32.75 -0.82 15.47
CA THR A 493 33.46 -1.97 16.06
C THR A 493 32.74 -3.28 15.80
N LYS A 494 31.42 -3.29 15.92
CA LYS A 494 30.59 -4.46 15.51
C LYS A 494 30.77 -4.82 14.02
N LEU A 495 30.76 -3.83 13.12
CA LEU A 495 30.99 -4.07 11.69
C LEU A 495 32.39 -4.65 11.42
N ALA A 496 33.42 -4.14 12.10
CA ALA A 496 34.77 -4.66 11.99
C ALA A 496 34.87 -6.13 12.43
N LYS A 497 34.22 -6.47 13.53
CA LYS A 497 34.13 -7.87 14.00
C LYS A 497 33.41 -8.76 13.00
N GLN A 498 32.26 -8.35 12.49
CA GLN A 498 31.49 -9.13 11.51
C GLN A 498 32.27 -9.44 10.24
N GLN A 499 33.19 -8.57 9.86
CA GLN A 499 34.05 -8.70 8.69
C GLN A 499 35.40 -9.36 9.00
N GLN A 500 35.59 -9.83 10.23
CA GLN A 500 36.86 -10.46 10.67
C GLN A 500 38.09 -9.56 10.48
N LEU A 501 37.90 -8.23 10.61
CA LEU A 501 38.98 -7.24 10.56
C LEU A 501 39.71 -7.13 11.89
N LEU A 502 39.11 -7.62 12.96
CA LEU A 502 39.63 -7.63 14.32
C LEU A 502 39.54 -9.03 14.91
N ASP A 503 40.54 -9.42 15.66
CA ASP A 503 40.51 -10.60 16.50
C ASP A 503 39.78 -10.33 17.85
N LEU A 504 39.59 -11.37 18.67
CA LEU A 504 38.89 -11.25 19.93
C LEU A 504 39.64 -10.36 20.94
N ASP A 505 40.97 -10.44 20.99
CA ASP A 505 41.80 -9.68 21.91
C ASP A 505 41.72 -8.16 21.58
N GLU A 506 41.68 -7.82 20.29
CA GLU A 506 41.51 -6.42 19.83
C GLU A 506 40.10 -5.90 20.19
N ILE A 507 39.06 -6.71 20.04
CA ILE A 507 37.69 -6.35 20.43
C ILE A 507 37.59 -6.13 21.94
N GLU A 508 38.19 -7.01 22.75
CA GLU A 508 38.26 -6.85 24.20
C GLU A 508 38.99 -5.56 24.58
N HIS A 509 40.07 -5.22 23.86
CA HIS A 509 40.79 -3.97 24.07
C HIS A 509 39.89 -2.74 23.79
N TYR A 510 39.19 -2.68 22.66
CA TYR A 510 38.28 -1.56 22.34
C TYR A 510 37.10 -1.49 23.32
N LEU A 511 36.54 -2.60 23.74
CA LEU A 511 35.50 -2.65 24.77
C LEU A 511 36.03 -2.13 26.11
N SER A 512 37.20 -2.59 26.56
CA SER A 512 37.83 -2.13 27.80
C SER A 512 38.14 -0.63 27.79
N GLN A 513 38.58 -0.13 26.64
CA GLN A 513 38.83 1.31 26.47
C GLN A 513 37.53 2.12 26.52
N ALA A 514 36.47 1.63 25.84
CA ALA A 514 35.18 2.32 25.80
C ALA A 514 34.46 2.30 27.17
N LEU A 515 34.65 1.27 27.97
CA LEU A 515 34.06 1.13 29.29
C LEU A 515 35.00 1.64 30.44
N SER A 516 36.11 2.25 30.11
CA SER A 516 37.07 2.74 31.11
C SER A 516 36.53 3.94 31.90
N VAL A 517 37.02 4.11 33.13
CA VAL A 517 36.65 5.22 34.05
C VAL A 517 36.99 6.59 33.48
N GLY A 518 37.85 6.68 32.47
CA GLY A 518 38.22 7.92 31.80
C GLY A 518 37.20 8.42 30.75
N GLN A 519 36.20 7.58 30.42
CA GLN A 519 35.15 7.93 29.46
C GLN A 519 33.91 8.47 30.18
N THR A 520 33.09 9.24 29.46
CA THR A 520 31.78 9.65 29.99
C THR A 520 30.81 8.45 29.98
N VAL A 521 29.93 8.38 30.98
CA VAL A 521 28.98 7.27 31.12
C VAL A 521 28.05 7.19 29.91
N ASP A 522 27.62 8.32 29.34
CA ASP A 522 26.80 8.40 28.16
C ASP A 522 27.52 7.83 26.93
N TYR A 523 28.80 8.15 26.75
CA TYR A 523 29.58 7.54 25.67
C TYR A 523 29.69 6.02 25.82
N SER A 524 30.04 5.54 27.03
CA SER A 524 30.19 4.11 27.31
C SER A 524 28.86 3.34 27.08
N ALA A 525 27.75 3.89 27.55
CA ALA A 525 26.42 3.30 27.35
C ALA A 525 26.01 3.30 25.89
N GLY A 526 26.25 4.41 25.16
CA GLY A 526 26.02 4.50 23.72
C GLY A 526 26.87 3.51 22.95
N TRP A 527 28.16 3.41 23.28
CA TRP A 527 29.07 2.45 22.64
C TRP A 527 28.59 1.00 22.82
N PHE A 528 28.21 0.65 24.04
CA PHE A 528 27.64 -0.66 24.34
C PHE A 528 26.36 -0.92 23.53
N GLU A 529 25.44 0.04 23.46
CA GLU A 529 24.21 -0.07 22.67
C GLU A 529 24.52 -0.33 21.18
N GLY A 530 25.44 0.45 20.60
CA GLY A 530 25.84 0.30 19.20
C GLY A 530 26.50 -1.05 18.91
N PHE A 531 27.40 -1.50 19.79
CA PHE A 531 28.13 -2.74 19.63
C PHE A 531 27.23 -3.98 19.75
N ILE A 532 26.29 -3.99 20.71
CA ILE A 532 25.45 -5.14 20.98
C ILE A 532 24.20 -5.19 20.10
N SER A 533 23.92 -4.13 19.33
CA SER A 533 22.73 -4.06 18.48
C SER A 533 22.56 -5.35 17.67
N ASP A 534 21.45 -6.07 17.87
CA ASP A 534 21.08 -7.33 17.19
C ASP A 534 22.06 -8.52 17.42
N GLN A 535 22.89 -8.49 18.46
CA GLN A 535 23.89 -9.56 18.76
C GLN A 535 23.85 -10.06 20.22
N ALA A 536 22.68 -10.42 20.72
CA ALA A 536 22.54 -11.00 22.06
C ALA A 536 23.42 -12.24 22.27
N LEU A 537 23.60 -13.06 21.24
CA LEU A 537 24.40 -14.29 21.28
C LEU A 537 25.88 -14.02 21.61
N LEU A 538 26.38 -12.84 21.28
CA LEU A 538 27.76 -12.47 21.58
C LEU A 538 28.02 -12.46 23.10
N LEU A 539 27.14 -11.80 23.86
CA LEU A 539 27.24 -11.78 25.33
C LEU A 539 27.01 -13.14 25.97
N LEU A 540 26.26 -14.04 25.30
CA LEU A 540 26.00 -15.35 25.82
C LEU A 540 27.16 -16.31 25.65
N HIS A 541 27.93 -16.19 24.56
CA HIS A 541 28.97 -17.15 24.18
C HIS A 541 30.40 -16.70 24.50
N GLU A 542 30.63 -15.36 24.59
CA GLU A 542 31.97 -14.81 24.88
C GLU A 542 32.07 -14.36 26.34
N ASP A 543 32.65 -15.22 27.19
CA ASP A 543 32.73 -14.98 28.64
C ASP A 543 33.60 -13.76 29.00
N ASN A 544 34.66 -13.47 28.24
CA ASN A 544 35.50 -12.31 28.48
C ASN A 544 34.73 -10.99 28.23
N LEU A 545 33.97 -10.92 27.14
CA LEU A 545 33.14 -9.74 26.87
C LEU A 545 32.06 -9.56 27.94
N TRP A 546 31.44 -10.67 28.37
CA TRP A 546 30.47 -10.66 29.46
C TRP A 546 31.08 -10.11 30.74
N ASN A 547 32.28 -10.58 31.11
CA ASN A 547 32.97 -10.17 32.32
C ASN A 547 33.30 -8.69 32.33
N LEU A 548 33.79 -8.15 31.22
CA LEU A 548 34.07 -6.74 31.06
C LEU A 548 32.82 -5.87 31.24
N VAL A 549 31.72 -6.25 30.60
CA VAL A 549 30.45 -5.51 30.73
C VAL A 549 29.90 -5.59 32.14
N ASN A 550 29.95 -6.77 32.75
CA ASN A 550 29.45 -6.99 34.11
C ASN A 550 30.28 -6.22 35.16
N ALA A 551 31.60 -6.20 35.01
CA ALA A 551 32.50 -5.43 35.87
C ALA A 551 32.20 -3.93 35.74
N TRP A 552 32.10 -3.42 34.52
CA TRP A 552 31.74 -2.02 34.27
C TRP A 552 30.41 -1.64 34.92
N LEU A 553 29.35 -2.42 34.73
CA LEU A 553 28.05 -2.16 35.35
C LEU A 553 28.10 -2.21 36.88
N GLY A 554 28.91 -3.10 37.44
CA GLY A 554 29.09 -3.23 38.90
C GLY A 554 29.89 -2.10 39.55
N ASP A 555 30.77 -1.46 38.76
CA ASP A 555 31.63 -0.35 39.25
C ASP A 555 30.95 1.04 39.10
N LEU A 556 29.79 1.13 38.45
CA LEU A 556 29.05 2.38 38.27
C LEU A 556 28.44 2.84 39.60
N PRO A 557 28.56 4.14 39.94
CA PRO A 557 27.78 4.76 41.00
C PRO A 557 26.28 4.66 40.73
N GLU A 558 25.46 4.52 41.77
CA GLU A 558 24.01 4.30 41.68
C GLU A 558 23.32 5.38 40.78
N GLU A 559 23.68 6.65 40.95
CA GLU A 559 23.12 7.75 40.15
C GLU A 559 23.43 7.60 38.66
N GLN A 560 24.65 7.21 38.30
CA GLN A 560 25.06 6.99 36.91
C GLN A 560 24.40 5.75 36.32
N PHE A 561 24.27 4.68 37.11
CA PHE A 561 23.55 3.47 36.68
C PHE A 561 22.10 3.76 36.36
N ILE A 562 21.39 4.54 37.19
CA ILE A 562 20.00 4.94 36.95
C ILE A 562 19.88 5.75 35.65
N ASN A 563 20.84 6.66 35.38
CA ASN A 563 20.83 7.48 34.17
C ASN A 563 20.97 6.65 32.87
N ILE A 564 21.77 5.57 32.89
CA ILE A 564 21.95 4.72 31.69
C ILE A 564 20.94 3.59 31.58
N LEU A 565 20.14 3.32 32.60
CA LEU A 565 19.16 2.24 32.60
C LEU A 565 18.20 2.27 31.40
N PRO A 566 17.69 3.44 30.94
CA PRO A 566 16.90 3.51 29.71
C PRO A 566 17.65 3.04 28.46
N ILE A 567 18.95 3.34 28.35
CA ILE A 567 19.81 2.91 27.23
C ILE A 567 19.99 1.39 27.26
N LEU A 568 20.33 0.85 28.42
CA LEU A 568 20.47 -0.60 28.62
C LEU A 568 19.17 -1.37 28.31
N ARG A 569 18.03 -0.82 28.74
CA ARG A 569 16.72 -1.40 28.43
C ARG A 569 16.45 -1.38 26.94
N ARG A 570 16.76 -0.28 26.24
CA ARG A 570 16.59 -0.16 24.79
C ARG A 570 17.53 -1.12 24.05
N SER A 571 18.79 -1.26 24.48
CA SER A 571 19.79 -2.17 23.90
C SER A 571 19.32 -3.63 23.94
N THR A 572 18.66 -4.04 25.04
CA THR A 572 18.21 -5.41 25.26
C THR A 572 16.78 -5.66 24.74
N SER A 573 16.00 -4.62 24.43
CA SER A 573 14.60 -4.75 24.01
C SER A 573 14.41 -5.45 22.65
N LYS A 574 15.46 -5.48 21.83
CA LYS A 574 15.48 -6.15 20.52
C LYS A 574 15.80 -7.65 20.61
N PHE A 575 16.20 -8.14 21.78
CA PHE A 575 16.50 -9.55 21.97
C PHE A 575 15.21 -10.38 22.01
N SER A 576 15.29 -11.57 21.47
CA SER A 576 14.18 -12.52 21.59
C SER A 576 13.91 -12.90 23.07
N PRO A 577 12.69 -13.31 23.42
CA PRO A 577 12.38 -13.73 24.79
C PRO A 577 13.31 -14.83 25.32
N SER A 578 13.76 -15.75 24.44
CA SER A 578 14.69 -16.82 24.81
C SER A 578 16.12 -16.32 25.06
N GLU A 579 16.59 -15.34 24.29
CA GLU A 579 17.90 -14.71 24.50
C GLU A 579 17.90 -13.89 25.79
N SER A 580 16.85 -13.09 26.01
CA SER A 580 16.69 -12.31 27.24
C SER A 580 16.66 -13.20 28.49
N ALA A 581 15.97 -14.33 28.43
CA ALA A 581 15.93 -15.30 29.54
C ALA A 581 17.33 -15.89 29.83
N LYS A 582 18.10 -16.26 28.80
CA LYS A 582 19.45 -16.80 28.94
C LYS A 582 20.44 -15.75 29.49
N ILE A 583 20.33 -14.50 29.05
CA ILE A 583 21.13 -13.37 29.57
C ILE A 583 20.79 -13.13 31.03
N ALA A 584 19.51 -13.16 31.41
CA ALA A 584 19.08 -13.02 32.79
C ALA A 584 19.59 -14.18 33.68
N GLU A 585 19.58 -15.41 33.15
CA GLU A 585 20.14 -16.59 33.82
C GLU A 585 21.65 -16.46 34.00
N LYS A 586 22.39 -16.03 32.97
CA LYS A 586 23.84 -15.78 33.05
C LYS A 586 24.16 -14.65 34.05
N ALA A 587 23.35 -13.58 34.08
CA ALA A 587 23.50 -12.51 35.05
C ALA A 587 23.20 -12.98 36.49
N ALA A 588 22.18 -13.81 36.71
CA ALA A 588 21.80 -14.32 38.01
C ALA A 588 22.78 -15.39 38.55
N SER A 589 23.44 -16.15 37.67
CA SER A 589 24.42 -17.18 38.08
C SER A 589 25.72 -16.58 38.61
N GLY A 590 25.97 -15.30 38.45
CA GLY A 590 27.21 -14.65 38.84
C GLY A 590 28.42 -15.22 38.08
N VAL A 591 29.47 -14.42 37.87
CA VAL A 591 30.70 -14.93 37.28
C VAL A 591 31.39 -15.82 38.28
N THR A 592 31.13 -17.11 38.20
CA THR A 592 32.03 -18.09 38.85
C THR A 592 33.19 -18.33 37.92
N ALA A 593 34.27 -17.56 38.13
CA ALA A 593 35.58 -17.96 37.69
C ALA A 593 35.78 -19.43 38.06
N HIS A 594 36.12 -20.28 37.08
CA HIS A 594 36.67 -21.63 37.22
C HIS A 594 36.36 -22.34 38.54
N ILE A 595 35.16 -22.79 38.76
CA ILE A 595 34.93 -23.87 39.67
C ILE A 595 35.03 -25.14 38.84
N ALA A 596 36.14 -25.83 39.03
CA ALA A 596 36.33 -27.19 38.61
C ALA A 596 35.06 -28.01 38.89
N GLN A 597 34.69 -28.84 37.92
CA GLN A 597 33.62 -29.82 37.96
C GLN A 597 33.48 -30.45 39.32
N LEU A 598 32.61 -29.93 40.18
CA LEU A 598 32.03 -30.67 41.27
C LEU A 598 30.88 -31.48 40.67
N PRO A 599 30.79 -32.78 40.94
CA PRO A 599 29.68 -33.57 40.47
C PRO A 599 28.41 -32.96 41.04
N HIS A 600 27.52 -32.48 40.14
CA HIS A 600 26.21 -32.01 40.52
C HIS A 600 25.47 -33.13 41.24
N GLN A 601 25.46 -33.11 42.55
CA GLN A 601 24.45 -33.86 43.29
C GLN A 601 23.12 -33.21 42.99
N PHE A 602 22.37 -33.84 42.10
CA PHE A 602 21.02 -33.43 41.74
C PHE A 602 20.16 -33.53 43.03
N ASN A 603 19.71 -32.39 43.53
CA ASN A 603 18.82 -32.38 44.68
C ASN A 603 17.41 -32.78 44.21
N VAL A 604 17.11 -34.07 44.35
CA VAL A 604 15.87 -34.71 43.89
C VAL A 604 14.63 -34.03 44.49
N GLU A 605 14.68 -33.62 45.77
CA GLU A 605 13.54 -32.96 46.44
C GLU A 605 13.24 -31.57 45.84
N ARG A 606 14.27 -30.80 45.53
CA ARG A 606 14.12 -29.48 44.90
C ARG A 606 13.71 -29.59 43.45
N GLY A 607 14.24 -30.57 42.73
CA GLY A 607 13.86 -30.89 41.35
C GLY A 607 12.41 -31.37 41.26
N TYR A 608 11.96 -32.17 42.22
CA TYR A 608 10.59 -32.66 42.24
C TYR A 608 9.54 -31.57 42.49
N ALA A 609 9.83 -30.62 43.36
CA ALA A 609 8.97 -29.46 43.60
C ALA A 609 8.80 -28.57 42.34
N THR A 610 9.88 -28.38 41.59
CA THR A 610 9.87 -27.61 40.34
C THR A 610 9.13 -28.35 39.21
N LEU A 611 9.31 -29.68 39.11
CA LEU A 611 8.57 -30.52 38.17
C LEU A 611 7.06 -30.55 38.47
N LEU A 612 6.65 -30.56 39.72
CA LEU A 612 5.24 -30.49 40.14
C LEU A 612 4.62 -29.14 39.78
N SER A 613 5.35 -28.05 39.95
CA SER A 613 4.91 -26.70 39.57
C SER A 613 4.77 -26.54 38.04
N LEU A 614 5.72 -27.08 37.28
CA LEU A 614 5.67 -27.11 35.82
C LEU A 614 4.52 -27.98 35.30
N LYS A 615 4.28 -29.15 35.94
CA LYS A 615 3.18 -30.06 35.58
C LYS A 615 1.81 -29.44 35.85
N ASN A 616 1.68 -28.67 36.93
CA ASN A 616 0.45 -27.94 37.27
C ASN A 616 0.21 -26.76 36.32
N LEU A 617 1.26 -26.14 35.79
CA LEU A 617 1.17 -25.08 34.77
C LEU A 617 0.78 -25.62 33.38
N LEU A 618 1.30 -26.81 33.02
CA LEU A 618 1.06 -27.42 31.71
C LEU A 618 -0.27 -28.19 31.62
N HIS A 619 -0.76 -28.75 32.74
CA HIS A 619 -2.01 -29.52 32.81
C HIS A 619 -2.77 -29.25 34.12
N PRO A 620 -3.51 -28.14 34.23
CA PRO A 620 -4.19 -27.78 35.50
C PRO A 620 -5.27 -28.76 35.96
N GLN A 621 -5.74 -29.68 35.12
CA GLN A 621 -6.84 -30.62 35.44
C GLN A 621 -6.44 -32.09 35.62
N ALA A 622 -5.14 -32.43 35.52
CA ALA A 622 -4.69 -33.84 35.60
C ALA A 622 -4.11 -34.23 36.95
N VAL A 623 -4.26 -33.43 37.99
CA VAL A 623 -3.48 -33.55 39.24
C VAL A 623 -4.06 -34.54 40.27
N ASP A 624 -5.32 -34.98 40.14
CA ASP A 624 -5.98 -35.69 41.25
C ASP A 624 -5.91 -37.23 41.26
N VAL A 625 -5.36 -37.88 40.22
CA VAL A 625 -5.46 -39.36 40.13
C VAL A 625 -4.14 -40.10 40.28
N LYS A 626 -2.97 -39.48 40.14
CA LYS A 626 -1.67 -40.21 40.18
C LYS A 626 -0.70 -39.88 41.32
N ALA A 627 -1.05 -38.97 42.22
CA ALA A 627 -0.18 -38.63 43.36
C ALA A 627 -0.17 -39.69 44.45
N LYS A 628 -1.07 -40.67 44.43
CA LYS A 628 -1.09 -41.77 45.41
C LYS A 628 -0.16 -42.93 45.03
N ASP A 629 0.05 -43.16 43.73
CA ASP A 629 0.87 -44.31 43.27
C ASP A 629 2.38 -44.01 43.28
N ALA A 630 2.79 -42.76 43.11
CA ALA A 630 4.20 -42.38 43.15
C ALA A 630 4.82 -42.37 44.56
N LYS A 631 4.00 -42.37 45.64
CA LYS A 631 4.47 -42.51 47.03
C LYS A 631 4.66 -43.95 47.46
N ALA A 632 4.04 -44.89 46.74
CA ALA A 632 4.19 -46.33 47.03
C ALA A 632 5.50 -46.87 46.47
N ASP A 633 5.90 -46.47 45.29
CA ASP A 633 7.12 -46.95 44.61
C ASP A 633 8.44 -46.42 45.24
N LEU A 634 8.40 -45.32 45.99
CA LEU A 634 9.56 -44.73 46.64
C LEU A 634 9.83 -45.37 48.03
N LYS A 635 8.89 -46.19 48.60
CA LYS A 635 9.09 -46.92 49.86
C LYS A 635 9.65 -48.29 49.63
N GLU A 636 9.53 -48.87 48.46
CA GLU A 636 10.10 -50.21 48.18
C GLU A 636 11.56 -50.18 47.70
N GLY A 637 12.11 -49.01 47.37
CA GLY A 637 13.51 -48.86 46.93
C GLY A 637 14.52 -48.57 47.99
N SER A 638 14.13 -48.46 49.29
CA SER A 638 15.05 -48.14 50.40
C SER A 638 15.45 -49.35 51.27
N ASP A 639 14.96 -50.56 50.97
CA ASP A 639 15.25 -51.74 51.75
C ASP A 639 16.17 -52.80 51.07
N VAL A 640 16.86 -52.41 49.99
CA VAL A 640 17.89 -53.26 49.36
C VAL A 640 19.21 -52.55 49.31
N THR A 641 19.93 -52.42 50.42
CA THR A 641 21.38 -52.47 50.54
C THR A 641 21.72 -52.34 52.03
N SER A 642 21.85 -53.44 52.67
CA SER A 642 22.78 -53.64 53.78
C SER A 642 23.86 -54.63 53.35
#